data_544a0c75f45556253799b7a34202bee6
#
_entry.id   544a0c75f45556253799b7a34202bee6
#
_cell.length_a   1.000
_cell.length_b   1.000
_cell.length_c   1.000
_cell.angle_alpha   90.00
_cell.angle_beta   90.00
_cell.angle_gamma   90.00
#
_symmetry.space_group_name_H-M   'P 1'
#
loop_
_entity.id
_entity.type
_entity.pdbx_description
1 polymer ?
#
loop_
_entity_poly.entity_id
_entity_poly.type
_entity_poly.pdbx_seq_one_letter_code
_entity_poly.pdbx_strand_id
1 'polypeptide(L)'
;MLKALVSLQMLFGYSRLFIMKLTAAQQKYFAYWLTRSLPSDSLGKLTASLQDAQVDLTPHQIDAALFAFKSPLSKGAILADEVGLGKTIEAGIILSQFWAEHRRHLLIIAPANLRKQWAAELQEKFFLPSRILESKTFNHYIEDGNLNPFNCEEIVICSYQFAKTKAPYLKQTNWDLVVIDEAHRLRNVYKPANKISNTIKNALADRKKILLTATPLQNSILELYGLTTIIDDYAFGDLKSFKMQYNRNLDETDYQNLRRRLAPLCKRTLRRQVLEYVRYTKRIAILQEFFPTKQEQELYDLVSEYLQRPRLYALPNSQRQLMTLILRKLLASSTHAIYGTLCALIEKLEAKLKCQGVEQSDEDLFKYDYEDYESETEEWFDDEEDENEPDEEEMLSPEDIERVKAEIKDLEKFRELAFKIKRNSKAEQLFEGLNQGFAQLEELGAPKKALIFTESRRTQDFLFDLLEKRGYKGKVVLFNGSNSDKQSTAIYKAWKEKHKGTSKITGSATADKRAALVDYFRDEATIMIATEAAAEGINLQFCSLVVNYDMPWNPQRIEQRIGRCHRYGQNFDVVVINFLNKANAADVRVYELLDQKFQLFSGVFGASDEVLGAIGNGVDFEKRIAQIYQLCRSPKEIKEAFDALQEELQEQISDKMLKARTTLLENFDESVKQKLRSNLAETRDNLNQFEQTLWQLTRSFFADFADFNDNNHSFILHPFFDNGALSWFRRFPGEYMMVSSEHRRTTKLNDGVRPYRIGDPLAQFMLTGLKSVSVPVSEVTLDYSNSPLNVAFIKRLVGQSGWLKVEQLTIDSFEKEDILLHACITDKGETVPSDIAEYMLRLPGSEDPLNVELSETVATALADAITAQRAEITAANAERNNNFFEEEMEKLDNWADDVKAGLEKELRDLDAEIKLRKSESKKTSRLDEKVRVQRLIKDLEKRRSEKRLNLYQAQDDVDSKKEELLSKVEAMLAQKIEQTKLITFHWRII
;
A
#
# COMPACT_ATOMS: atom_id res chain seq x y z
N MET A 1 -19.96 37.35 5.37
CA MET A 1 -18.55 37.00 5.15
C MET A 1 -17.84 38.01 4.25
N LEU A 2 -18.31 38.25 3.01
CA LEU A 2 -17.67 39.20 2.06
C LEU A 2 -17.55 40.65 2.56
N LYS A 3 -18.57 41.19 3.26
CA LYS A 3 -18.52 42.54 3.82
C LYS A 3 -17.52 42.73 4.96
N ALA A 4 -17.18 41.69 5.69
CA ALA A 4 -16.16 41.71 6.76
C ALA A 4 -14.73 41.73 6.22
N LEU A 5 -14.46 41.02 5.11
CA LEU A 5 -13.15 41.01 4.43
C LEU A 5 -12.83 42.37 3.79
N VAL A 6 -13.82 42.98 3.13
CA VAL A 6 -13.68 44.32 2.49
C VAL A 6 -13.53 45.43 3.55
N SER A 7 -14.20 45.34 4.70
CA SER A 7 -14.06 46.27 5.81
C SER A 7 -12.69 46.21 6.49
N LEU A 8 -12.04 45.05 6.50
CA LEU A 8 -10.71 44.85 7.10
C LEU A 8 -9.61 45.51 6.26
N GLN A 9 -9.70 45.51 4.93
CA GLN A 9 -8.74 46.21 4.08
C GLN A 9 -8.80 47.75 4.21
N MET A 10 -9.94 48.32 4.64
CA MET A 10 -10.12 49.78 4.79
C MET A 10 -9.74 50.33 6.19
N LEU A 11 -9.54 49.48 7.21
CA LEU A 11 -9.36 49.92 8.59
C LEU A 11 -7.90 50.06 9.05
N PHE A 12 -6.92 49.53 8.33
CA PHE A 12 -5.52 49.59 8.78
C PHE A 12 -4.57 50.15 7.70
N GLY A 13 -4.52 51.45 7.61
CA GLY A 13 -3.45 52.17 6.96
C GLY A 13 -2.24 52.35 7.91
N TYR A 14 -1.05 52.14 7.32
CA TYR A 14 0.30 52.52 7.80
C TYR A 14 1.06 51.61 8.76
N SER A 15 1.96 50.82 8.19
CA SER A 15 3.38 50.79 8.63
C SER A 15 4.26 50.23 7.50
N ARG A 16 5.24 50.99 7.09
CA ARG A 16 6.18 50.68 6.00
C ARG A 16 7.32 49.79 6.48
N LEU A 17 7.42 48.60 5.92
CA LEU A 17 8.68 47.93 5.60
C LEU A 17 8.51 47.34 4.21
N PHE A 18 9.51 47.47 3.34
CA PHE A 18 9.49 47.02 1.94
C PHE A 18 9.30 45.49 1.90
N ILE A 19 8.06 45.04 1.94
CA ILE A 19 7.67 43.64 1.77
C ILE A 19 7.03 43.56 0.39
N MET A 20 7.44 42.56 -0.43
CA MET A 20 6.82 42.25 -1.70
C MET A 20 5.34 41.91 -1.48
N LYS A 21 4.49 42.90 -1.58
CA LYS A 21 3.02 42.70 -1.41
C LYS A 21 2.46 42.33 -2.78
N LEU A 22 1.82 41.12 -2.87
CA LEU A 22 1.09 40.78 -4.09
C LEU A 22 -0.13 41.68 -4.23
N THR A 23 -0.42 42.13 -5.47
CA THR A 23 -1.64 42.87 -5.76
C THR A 23 -2.89 41.98 -5.61
N ALA A 24 -4.06 42.57 -5.46
CA ALA A 24 -5.33 41.84 -5.37
C ALA A 24 -5.55 40.93 -6.59
N ALA A 25 -5.15 41.41 -7.78
CA ALA A 25 -5.18 40.62 -9.02
C ALA A 25 -4.25 39.42 -8.97
N GLN A 26 -3.02 39.58 -8.51
CA GLN A 26 -2.06 38.49 -8.36
C GLN A 26 -2.51 37.46 -7.27
N GLN A 27 -3.03 37.94 -6.12
CA GLN A 27 -3.53 37.05 -5.07
C GLN A 27 -4.67 36.16 -5.58
N LYS A 28 -5.61 36.72 -6.32
CA LYS A 28 -6.72 35.96 -6.92
C LYS A 28 -6.20 34.96 -7.96
N TYR A 29 -5.30 35.41 -8.84
CA TYR A 29 -4.68 34.56 -9.84
C TYR A 29 -3.99 33.33 -9.19
N PHE A 30 -3.14 33.54 -8.18
CA PHE A 30 -2.41 32.46 -7.53
C PHE A 30 -3.32 31.52 -6.74
N ALA A 31 -4.43 32.01 -6.18
CA ALA A 31 -5.42 31.15 -5.55
C ALA A 31 -6.06 30.16 -6.55
N TYR A 32 -6.32 30.59 -7.77
CA TYR A 32 -6.79 29.71 -8.85
C TYR A 32 -5.66 28.80 -9.36
N TRP A 33 -4.46 29.34 -9.54
CA TRP A 33 -3.31 28.58 -10.00
C TRP A 33 -2.94 27.42 -9.07
N LEU A 34 -2.96 27.62 -7.74
CA LEU A 34 -2.66 26.60 -6.72
C LEU A 34 -3.73 25.51 -6.64
N THR A 35 -4.95 25.79 -7.03
CA THR A 35 -6.11 24.88 -6.85
C THR A 35 -6.67 24.34 -8.16
N ARG A 36 -5.99 24.55 -9.27
CA ARG A 36 -6.39 24.05 -10.59
C ARG A 36 -6.26 22.53 -10.68
N SER A 37 -7.18 21.89 -11.34
CA SER A 37 -7.11 20.47 -11.69
C SER A 37 -6.30 20.32 -12.98
N LEU A 38 -5.20 19.59 -12.97
CA LEU A 38 -4.37 19.31 -14.13
C LEU A 38 -4.70 17.96 -14.76
N PRO A 39 -4.47 17.79 -16.08
CA PRO A 39 -4.74 16.55 -16.78
C PRO A 39 -3.85 15.40 -16.28
N SER A 40 -4.33 14.17 -16.49
CA SER A 40 -3.69 12.95 -15.98
C SER A 40 -2.32 12.65 -16.58
N ASP A 41 -2.00 13.18 -17.73
CA ASP A 41 -0.69 13.07 -18.39
C ASP A 41 0.32 14.15 -17.93
N SER A 42 -0.12 15.13 -17.15
CA SER A 42 0.74 16.19 -16.62
C SER A 42 1.52 15.76 -15.37
N LEU A 43 2.84 15.99 -15.34
CA LEU A 43 3.67 15.83 -14.14
C LEU A 43 3.25 16.74 -12.98
N GLY A 44 2.63 17.87 -13.30
CA GLY A 44 2.06 18.79 -12.31
C GLY A 44 0.83 18.25 -11.56
N LYS A 45 0.16 17.20 -12.07
CA LYS A 45 -1.04 16.63 -11.45
C LYS A 45 -0.86 16.27 -9.98
N LEU A 46 0.29 15.72 -9.61
CA LEU A 46 0.58 15.29 -8.25
C LEU A 46 1.13 16.41 -7.34
N THR A 47 1.31 17.64 -7.84
CA THR A 47 2.03 18.68 -7.08
C THR A 47 1.35 19.01 -5.75
N ALA A 48 0.03 19.11 -5.71
CA ALA A 48 -0.72 19.39 -4.48
C ALA A 48 -0.62 18.23 -3.47
N SER A 49 -0.77 16.98 -3.92
CA SER A 49 -0.64 15.79 -3.07
C SER A 49 0.79 15.58 -2.56
N LEU A 50 1.77 15.89 -3.39
CA LEU A 50 3.19 15.82 -3.01
C LEU A 50 3.59 16.92 -2.03
N GLN A 51 3.00 18.10 -2.11
CA GLN A 51 3.21 19.17 -1.13
C GLN A 51 2.62 18.79 0.25
N ASP A 52 1.47 18.13 0.28
CA ASP A 52 0.83 17.67 1.52
C ASP A 52 1.58 16.48 2.15
N ALA A 53 2.26 15.63 1.37
CA ALA A 53 2.90 14.43 1.86
C ALA A 53 4.21 14.71 2.63
N GLN A 54 4.37 14.10 3.81
CA GLN A 54 5.62 14.11 4.58
C GLN A 54 6.49 12.89 4.25
N VAL A 55 6.82 12.72 2.96
CA VAL A 55 7.65 11.62 2.47
C VAL A 55 8.76 12.16 1.57
N ASP A 56 9.88 11.42 1.53
CA ASP A 56 10.89 11.68 0.50
C ASP A 56 10.39 11.17 -0.84
N LEU A 57 10.46 12.05 -1.80
CA LEU A 57 10.03 11.74 -3.15
C LEU A 57 11.13 11.03 -3.92
N THR A 58 10.87 9.80 -4.29
CA THR A 58 11.76 9.02 -5.15
C THR A 58 11.18 8.93 -6.57
N PRO A 59 12.03 8.89 -7.61
CA PRO A 59 11.57 8.90 -9.00
C PRO A 59 10.58 7.78 -9.33
N HIS A 60 10.83 6.56 -8.83
CA HIS A 60 9.98 5.41 -9.10
C HIS A 60 8.60 5.54 -8.47
N GLN A 61 8.48 6.08 -7.25
CA GLN A 61 7.20 6.28 -6.57
C GLN A 61 6.33 7.33 -7.29
N ILE A 62 6.94 8.39 -7.79
CA ILE A 62 6.25 9.40 -8.61
C ILE A 62 5.76 8.78 -9.91
N ASP A 63 6.62 8.02 -10.61
CA ASP A 63 6.29 7.37 -11.88
C ASP A 63 5.21 6.29 -11.70
N ALA A 64 5.24 5.53 -10.58
CA ALA A 64 4.19 4.58 -10.24
C ALA A 64 2.84 5.26 -9.95
N ALA A 65 2.85 6.38 -9.23
CA ALA A 65 1.65 7.16 -8.97
C ALA A 65 1.06 7.76 -10.25
N LEU A 66 1.90 8.36 -11.12
CA LEU A 66 1.46 8.88 -12.41
C LEU A 66 0.91 7.78 -13.31
N PHE A 67 1.51 6.58 -13.29
CA PHE A 67 1.02 5.44 -14.04
C PHE A 67 -0.43 5.07 -13.68
N ALA A 68 -0.82 5.18 -12.41
CA ALA A 68 -2.19 4.91 -11.97
C ALA A 68 -3.22 5.92 -12.50
N PHE A 69 -2.77 7.10 -12.93
CA PHE A 69 -3.60 8.14 -13.54
C PHE A 69 -3.56 8.15 -15.06
N LYS A 70 -2.65 7.41 -15.71
CA LYS A 70 -2.34 7.50 -17.14
C LYS A 70 -3.55 7.55 -18.08
N SER A 71 -4.64 6.85 -17.76
CA SER A 71 -5.88 6.91 -18.52
C SER A 71 -7.09 7.06 -17.59
N PRO A 72 -7.98 8.04 -17.84
CA PRO A 72 -9.21 8.21 -17.09
C PRO A 72 -10.20 7.06 -17.32
N LEU A 73 -10.14 6.37 -18.47
CA LEU A 73 -10.97 5.21 -18.81
C LEU A 73 -10.47 3.91 -18.15
N SER A 74 -9.23 3.88 -17.68
CA SER A 74 -8.66 2.71 -17.02
C SER A 74 -9.40 2.37 -15.73
N LYS A 75 -9.78 1.10 -15.58
CA LYS A 75 -10.39 0.57 -14.36
C LYS A 75 -9.37 0.33 -13.22
N GLY A 76 -8.10 0.58 -13.45
CA GLY A 76 -7.07 0.48 -12.41
C GLY A 76 -5.69 0.05 -12.90
N ALA A 77 -4.81 -0.25 -11.94
CA ALA A 77 -3.43 -0.66 -12.19
C ALA A 77 -2.92 -1.65 -11.15
N ILE A 78 -1.91 -2.43 -11.53
CA ILE A 78 -1.11 -3.27 -10.63
C ILE A 78 0.21 -2.55 -10.39
N LEU A 79 0.49 -2.15 -9.14
CA LEU A 79 1.77 -1.63 -8.72
C LEU A 79 2.56 -2.78 -8.09
N ALA A 80 3.57 -3.23 -8.80
CA ALA A 80 4.28 -4.46 -8.54
C ALA A 80 5.74 -4.27 -8.14
N ASP A 81 6.06 -3.12 -7.54
CA ASP A 81 7.39 -2.78 -7.08
C ASP A 81 7.89 -3.76 -6.01
N GLU A 82 9.19 -4.06 -6.01
CA GLU A 82 9.80 -4.99 -5.06
C GLU A 82 9.58 -4.57 -3.59
N VAL A 83 9.66 -5.53 -2.69
CA VAL A 83 9.55 -5.29 -1.24
C VAL A 83 10.53 -4.21 -0.80
N GLY A 84 10.06 -3.24 0.00
CA GLY A 84 10.90 -2.17 0.55
C GLY A 84 11.07 -0.95 -0.36
N LEU A 85 10.52 -0.91 -1.58
CA LEU A 85 10.50 0.27 -2.45
C LEU A 85 9.40 1.28 -2.11
N GLY A 86 8.46 0.91 -1.25
CA GLY A 86 7.47 1.84 -0.69
C GLY A 86 6.13 1.86 -1.41
N LYS A 87 5.60 0.71 -1.80
CA LYS A 87 4.25 0.58 -2.39
C LYS A 87 3.15 1.30 -1.60
N THR A 88 3.22 1.27 -0.27
CA THR A 88 2.29 2.03 0.59
C THR A 88 2.39 3.54 0.35
N ILE A 89 3.60 4.05 0.06
CA ILE A 89 3.82 5.47 -0.27
C ILE A 89 3.22 5.79 -1.64
N GLU A 90 3.43 4.94 -2.64
CA GLU A 90 2.83 5.08 -3.98
C GLU A 90 1.31 5.18 -3.90
N ALA A 91 0.69 4.23 -3.19
CA ALA A 91 -0.75 4.25 -2.97
C ALA A 91 -1.21 5.44 -2.12
N GLY A 92 -0.42 5.86 -1.13
CA GLY A 92 -0.68 7.04 -0.32
C GLY A 92 -0.69 8.34 -1.15
N ILE A 93 0.24 8.49 -2.11
CA ILE A 93 0.26 9.61 -3.05
C ILE A 93 -1.00 9.60 -3.93
N ILE A 94 -1.41 8.43 -4.44
CA ILE A 94 -2.61 8.28 -5.26
C ILE A 94 -3.86 8.65 -4.43
N LEU A 95 -4.00 8.12 -3.22
CA LEU A 95 -5.11 8.43 -2.31
C LEU A 95 -5.16 9.92 -1.96
N SER A 96 -3.99 10.53 -1.70
CA SER A 96 -3.87 11.96 -1.42
C SER A 96 -4.33 12.82 -2.62
N GLN A 97 -4.03 12.38 -3.85
CA GLN A 97 -4.50 13.07 -5.04
C GLN A 97 -6.02 12.98 -5.21
N PHE A 98 -6.62 11.79 -5.03
CA PHE A 98 -8.09 11.67 -5.04
C PHE A 98 -8.72 12.54 -3.95
N TRP A 99 -8.10 12.57 -2.78
CA TRP A 99 -8.55 13.42 -1.67
C TRP A 99 -8.47 14.90 -2.01
N ALA A 100 -7.39 15.37 -2.63
CA ALA A 100 -7.24 16.75 -3.09
C ALA A 100 -8.27 17.12 -4.17
N GLU A 101 -8.71 16.16 -5.00
CA GLU A 101 -9.77 16.30 -6.00
C GLU A 101 -11.19 16.21 -5.40
N HIS A 102 -11.35 16.21 -4.07
CA HIS A 102 -12.62 16.07 -3.35
C HIS A 102 -13.37 14.75 -3.59
N ARG A 103 -12.70 13.71 -4.02
CA ARG A 103 -13.21 12.34 -4.11
C ARG A 103 -13.00 11.66 -2.76
N ARG A 104 -14.09 11.34 -2.06
CA ARG A 104 -14.04 10.93 -0.63
C ARG A 104 -14.32 9.46 -0.40
N HIS A 105 -14.99 8.78 -1.33
CA HIS A 105 -15.30 7.36 -1.18
C HIS A 105 -14.08 6.50 -1.53
N LEU A 106 -13.17 6.36 -0.57
CA LEU A 106 -11.89 5.65 -0.73
C LEU A 106 -11.87 4.43 0.17
N LEU A 107 -11.52 3.27 -0.40
CA LEU A 107 -11.46 2.00 0.31
C LEU A 107 -10.05 1.41 0.24
N ILE A 108 -9.58 0.85 1.37
CA ILE A 108 -8.37 0.03 1.43
C ILE A 108 -8.76 -1.35 1.95
N ILE A 109 -8.48 -2.39 1.18
CA ILE A 109 -8.58 -3.79 1.60
C ILE A 109 -7.16 -4.28 1.82
N ALA A 110 -6.84 -4.66 3.05
CA ALA A 110 -5.51 -5.09 3.44
C ALA A 110 -5.58 -6.32 4.36
N PRO A 111 -4.51 -7.11 4.52
CA PRO A 111 -4.42 -8.11 5.57
C PRO A 111 -4.79 -7.56 6.95
N ALA A 112 -5.40 -8.38 7.80
CA ALA A 112 -5.94 -7.94 9.09
C ALA A 112 -4.89 -7.23 9.97
N ASN A 113 -3.66 -7.71 9.95
CA ASN A 113 -2.50 -7.20 10.67
C ASN A 113 -2.01 -5.83 10.15
N LEU A 114 -2.18 -5.52 8.85
CA LEU A 114 -1.70 -4.27 8.24
C LEU A 114 -2.68 -3.09 8.37
N ARG A 115 -3.93 -3.31 8.77
CA ARG A 115 -4.96 -2.26 8.84
C ARG A 115 -4.55 -1.06 9.72
N LYS A 116 -3.98 -1.35 10.89
CA LYS A 116 -3.50 -0.30 11.82
C LYS A 116 -2.29 0.44 11.26
N GLN A 117 -1.41 -0.25 10.56
CA GLN A 117 -0.28 0.35 9.86
C GLN A 117 -0.77 1.33 8.79
N TRP A 118 -1.73 0.92 7.95
CA TRP A 118 -2.32 1.78 6.94
C TRP A 118 -2.91 3.06 7.55
N ALA A 119 -3.68 2.91 8.64
CA ALA A 119 -4.25 4.07 9.33
C ALA A 119 -3.17 5.02 9.87
N ALA A 120 -2.11 4.48 10.48
CA ALA A 120 -0.98 5.27 10.99
C ALA A 120 -0.21 5.96 9.85
N GLU A 121 0.12 5.25 8.77
CA GLU A 121 0.84 5.82 7.63
C GLU A 121 0.04 6.92 6.91
N LEU A 122 -1.26 6.73 6.73
CA LEU A 122 -2.14 7.75 6.16
C LEU A 122 -2.17 9.01 7.02
N GLN A 123 -2.28 8.85 8.34
CA GLN A 123 -2.32 9.98 9.27
C GLN A 123 -0.97 10.69 9.38
N GLU A 124 0.14 9.94 9.55
CA GLU A 124 1.46 10.52 9.83
C GLU A 124 2.13 11.09 8.59
N LYS A 125 1.97 10.42 7.43
CA LYS A 125 2.69 10.78 6.22
C LYS A 125 1.87 11.61 5.24
N PHE A 126 0.54 11.45 5.24
CA PHE A 126 -0.36 12.09 4.27
C PHE A 126 -1.42 12.96 4.93
N PHE A 127 -1.56 12.92 6.26
CA PHE A 127 -2.60 13.65 7.03
C PHE A 127 -4.03 13.35 6.57
N LEU A 128 -4.24 12.13 6.07
CA LEU A 128 -5.53 11.68 5.60
C LEU A 128 -6.32 10.99 6.72
N PRO A 129 -7.56 11.41 6.98
CA PRO A 129 -8.40 10.75 7.97
C PRO A 129 -8.81 9.37 7.49
N SER A 130 -8.74 8.38 8.35
CA SER A 130 -9.10 7.01 8.03
C SER A 130 -9.87 6.34 9.16
N ARG A 131 -10.71 5.35 8.77
CA ARG A 131 -11.56 4.57 9.68
C ARG A 131 -11.37 3.09 9.44
N ILE A 132 -11.00 2.35 10.48
CA ILE A 132 -10.93 0.89 10.41
C ILE A 132 -12.32 0.33 10.72
N LEU A 133 -12.89 -0.45 9.78
CA LEU A 133 -14.14 -1.16 9.98
C LEU A 133 -13.86 -2.64 10.29
N GLU A 134 -14.37 -3.06 11.44
CA GLU A 134 -14.40 -4.44 11.93
C GLU A 134 -15.83 -4.82 12.30
N SER A 135 -16.11 -6.11 12.53
CA SER A 135 -17.47 -6.58 12.85
C SER A 135 -18.09 -5.83 14.04
N LYS A 136 -17.30 -5.57 15.09
CA LYS A 136 -17.78 -4.84 16.29
C LYS A 136 -18.13 -3.39 15.98
N THR A 137 -17.22 -2.66 15.32
CA THR A 137 -17.43 -1.24 14.98
C THR A 137 -18.54 -1.09 13.96
N PHE A 138 -18.62 -1.98 12.98
CA PHE A 138 -19.67 -1.97 11.96
C PHE A 138 -21.06 -2.18 12.58
N ASN A 139 -21.21 -3.18 13.45
CA ASN A 139 -22.49 -3.45 14.11
C ASN A 139 -22.91 -2.28 15.01
N HIS A 140 -21.96 -1.67 15.72
CA HIS A 140 -22.24 -0.47 16.53
C HIS A 140 -22.78 0.69 15.68
N TYR A 141 -22.19 0.96 14.51
CA TYR A 141 -22.73 2.00 13.60
C TYR A 141 -24.12 1.66 13.07
N ILE A 142 -24.41 0.38 12.79
CA ILE A 142 -25.75 -0.06 12.40
C ILE A 142 -26.75 0.16 13.55
N GLU A 143 -26.39 -0.18 14.78
CA GLU A 143 -27.19 0.04 15.98
C GLU A 143 -27.47 1.53 16.22
N ASP A 144 -26.51 2.40 15.93
CA ASP A 144 -26.63 3.85 16.00
C ASP A 144 -27.47 4.44 14.82
N GLY A 145 -28.03 3.62 13.94
CA GLY A 145 -28.91 4.01 12.85
C GLY A 145 -28.22 4.33 11.53
N ASN A 146 -26.92 4.06 11.38
CA ASN A 146 -26.23 4.20 10.10
C ASN A 146 -26.50 2.98 9.21
N LEU A 147 -27.29 3.16 8.15
CA LEU A 147 -27.70 2.07 7.26
C LEU A 147 -26.55 1.45 6.45
N ASN A 148 -25.47 2.20 6.21
CA ASN A 148 -24.27 1.70 5.54
C ASN A 148 -23.01 2.40 6.07
N PRO A 149 -22.29 1.82 7.04
CA PRO A 149 -21.09 2.39 7.62
C PRO A 149 -19.91 2.60 6.64
N PHE A 150 -19.95 1.99 5.45
CA PHE A 150 -18.99 2.27 4.39
C PHE A 150 -19.20 3.64 3.73
N ASN A 151 -20.40 4.21 3.82
CA ASN A 151 -20.69 5.52 3.25
C ASN A 151 -20.28 6.62 4.25
N CYS A 152 -19.01 6.96 4.27
CA CYS A 152 -18.44 8.01 5.10
C CYS A 152 -17.40 8.84 4.32
N GLU A 153 -17.04 10.00 4.86
CA GLU A 153 -16.03 10.89 4.25
C GLU A 153 -14.59 10.54 4.61
N GLU A 154 -14.37 9.57 5.49
CA GLU A 154 -13.05 9.07 5.86
C GLU A 154 -12.65 7.90 4.94
N ILE A 155 -11.34 7.69 4.78
CA ILE A 155 -10.84 6.52 4.06
C ILE A 155 -11.15 5.26 4.86
N VAL A 156 -11.92 4.35 4.28
CA VAL A 156 -12.29 3.09 4.95
C VAL A 156 -11.19 2.06 4.79
N ILE A 157 -10.80 1.42 5.88
CA ILE A 157 -9.81 0.32 5.89
C ILE A 157 -10.49 -0.93 6.45
N CYS A 158 -10.43 -2.05 5.72
CA CYS A 158 -10.99 -3.32 6.18
C CYS A 158 -10.13 -4.52 5.78
N SER A 159 -10.40 -5.70 6.36
CA SER A 159 -9.74 -6.95 5.97
C SER A 159 -10.46 -7.64 4.81
N TYR A 160 -9.78 -8.61 4.18
CA TYR A 160 -10.33 -9.43 3.10
C TYR A 160 -11.58 -10.20 3.55
N GLN A 161 -11.52 -10.84 4.70
CA GLN A 161 -12.64 -11.60 5.24
C GLN A 161 -13.84 -10.71 5.59
N PHE A 162 -13.57 -9.53 6.16
CA PHE A 162 -14.60 -8.55 6.42
C PHE A 162 -15.24 -8.03 5.12
N ALA A 163 -14.44 -7.74 4.10
CA ALA A 163 -14.90 -7.33 2.78
C ALA A 163 -15.80 -8.39 2.14
N LYS A 164 -15.42 -9.69 2.20
CA LYS A 164 -16.25 -10.81 1.75
C LYS A 164 -17.58 -10.86 2.50
N THR A 165 -17.55 -10.82 3.84
CA THR A 165 -18.75 -10.93 4.68
C THR A 165 -19.72 -9.77 4.47
N LYS A 166 -19.21 -8.56 4.22
CA LYS A 166 -19.98 -7.32 4.02
C LYS A 166 -20.11 -6.91 2.54
N ALA A 167 -19.87 -7.83 1.61
CA ALA A 167 -19.92 -7.56 0.16
C ALA A 167 -21.19 -6.87 -0.34
N PRO A 168 -22.43 -7.15 0.16
CA PRO A 168 -23.62 -6.43 -0.25
C PRO A 168 -23.55 -4.93 0.03
N TYR A 169 -22.97 -4.53 1.16
CA TYR A 169 -22.79 -3.11 1.52
C TYR A 169 -21.69 -2.45 0.68
N LEU A 170 -20.59 -3.17 0.43
CA LEU A 170 -19.52 -2.72 -0.47
C LEU A 170 -20.03 -2.40 -1.87
N LYS A 171 -20.88 -3.27 -2.42
CA LYS A 171 -21.47 -3.11 -3.76
C LYS A 171 -22.38 -1.88 -3.87
N GLN A 172 -23.08 -1.52 -2.77
CA GLN A 172 -23.98 -0.37 -2.73
C GLN A 172 -23.24 0.97 -2.66
N THR A 173 -21.98 0.97 -2.22
CA THR A 173 -21.17 2.19 -2.09
C THR A 173 -20.53 2.55 -3.43
N ASN A 174 -20.63 3.82 -3.82
CA ASN A 174 -20.02 4.33 -5.05
C ASN A 174 -18.56 4.73 -4.80
N TRP A 175 -17.66 3.75 -4.79
CA TRP A 175 -16.24 3.97 -4.54
C TRP A 175 -15.55 4.74 -5.66
N ASP A 176 -14.83 5.80 -5.32
CA ASP A 176 -13.96 6.55 -6.24
C ASP A 176 -12.67 5.80 -6.53
N LEU A 177 -12.13 5.13 -5.50
CA LEU A 177 -10.93 4.29 -5.61
C LEU A 177 -10.95 3.18 -4.56
N VAL A 178 -10.49 2.00 -4.97
CA VAL A 178 -10.24 0.86 -4.09
C VAL A 178 -8.77 0.46 -4.18
N VAL A 179 -8.05 0.50 -3.07
CA VAL A 179 -6.68 -0.02 -2.96
C VAL A 179 -6.74 -1.40 -2.33
N ILE A 180 -6.10 -2.38 -2.95
CA ILE A 180 -6.03 -3.76 -2.44
C ILE A 180 -4.55 -4.08 -2.20
N ASP A 181 -4.17 -4.18 -0.93
CA ASP A 181 -2.80 -4.47 -0.53
C ASP A 181 -2.57 -5.98 -0.40
N GLU A 182 -1.36 -6.43 -0.71
CA GLU A 182 -0.99 -7.85 -0.85
C GLU A 182 -1.95 -8.61 -1.79
N ALA A 183 -2.24 -8.00 -2.94
CA ALA A 183 -3.22 -8.47 -3.91
C ALA A 183 -2.91 -9.86 -4.49
N HIS A 184 -1.70 -10.39 -4.29
CA HIS A 184 -1.36 -11.78 -4.63
C HIS A 184 -2.30 -12.81 -3.97
N ARG A 185 -2.95 -12.47 -2.86
CA ARG A 185 -3.99 -13.30 -2.23
C ARG A 185 -5.21 -13.55 -3.13
N LEU A 186 -5.48 -12.65 -4.08
CA LEU A 186 -6.59 -12.76 -5.01
C LEU A 186 -6.21 -13.39 -6.37
N ARG A 187 -4.94 -13.77 -6.60
CA ARG A 187 -4.43 -14.26 -7.88
C ARG A 187 -5.18 -15.47 -8.43
N ASN A 188 -5.75 -16.30 -7.55
CA ASN A 188 -6.51 -17.50 -7.91
C ASN A 188 -8.01 -17.25 -8.17
N VAL A 189 -8.42 -15.99 -8.40
CA VAL A 189 -9.82 -15.62 -8.66
C VAL A 189 -10.45 -16.36 -9.84
N TYR A 190 -9.66 -16.88 -10.77
CA TYR A 190 -10.12 -17.71 -11.90
C TYR A 190 -10.57 -19.12 -11.47
N LYS A 191 -10.29 -19.55 -10.24
CA LYS A 191 -10.80 -20.79 -9.66
C LYS A 191 -12.19 -20.52 -9.05
N PRO A 192 -13.26 -21.23 -9.44
CA PRO A 192 -14.61 -21.04 -8.86
C PRO A 192 -14.66 -21.30 -7.35
N ALA A 193 -13.79 -22.17 -6.87
CA ALA A 193 -13.65 -22.53 -5.46
C ALA A 193 -13.21 -21.36 -4.57
N ASN A 194 -12.44 -20.41 -5.08
CA ASN A 194 -11.97 -19.27 -4.30
C ASN A 194 -13.10 -18.26 -4.04
N LYS A 195 -13.91 -18.53 -3.00
CA LYS A 195 -15.09 -17.73 -2.64
C LYS A 195 -14.73 -16.28 -2.26
N ILE A 196 -13.60 -16.05 -1.57
CA ILE A 196 -13.18 -14.72 -1.13
C ILE A 196 -12.89 -13.84 -2.33
N SER A 197 -11.98 -14.28 -3.20
CA SER A 197 -11.56 -13.52 -4.38
C SER A 197 -12.73 -13.24 -5.32
N ASN A 198 -13.58 -14.22 -5.57
CA ASN A 198 -14.74 -14.08 -6.44
C ASN A 198 -15.78 -13.11 -5.86
N THR A 199 -16.05 -13.16 -4.55
CA THR A 199 -16.99 -12.26 -3.90
C THR A 199 -16.51 -10.81 -3.95
N ILE A 200 -15.23 -10.56 -3.64
CA ILE A 200 -14.63 -9.22 -3.67
C ILE A 200 -14.61 -8.68 -5.10
N LYS A 201 -14.17 -9.48 -6.08
CA LYS A 201 -14.19 -9.11 -7.50
C LYS A 201 -15.58 -8.65 -7.94
N ASN A 202 -16.61 -9.45 -7.64
CA ASN A 202 -18.00 -9.17 -8.04
C ASN A 202 -18.57 -7.93 -7.32
N ALA A 203 -18.21 -7.72 -6.06
CA ALA A 203 -18.67 -6.55 -5.29
C ALA A 203 -18.05 -5.23 -5.82
N LEU A 204 -16.88 -5.29 -6.43
CA LEU A 204 -16.09 -4.14 -6.88
C LEU A 204 -15.90 -4.09 -8.40
N ALA A 205 -16.70 -4.82 -9.19
CA ALA A 205 -16.50 -5.01 -10.64
C ALA A 205 -16.30 -3.69 -11.42
N ASP A 206 -17.15 -2.68 -11.16
CA ASP A 206 -17.16 -1.42 -11.90
C ASP A 206 -16.38 -0.30 -11.20
N ARG A 207 -15.53 -0.61 -10.24
CA ARG A 207 -14.78 0.39 -9.48
C ARG A 207 -13.33 0.48 -9.96
N LYS A 208 -12.73 1.68 -9.86
CA LYS A 208 -11.30 1.85 -10.11
C LYS A 208 -10.50 1.20 -8.97
N LYS A 209 -9.51 0.35 -9.31
CA LYS A 209 -8.76 -0.45 -8.35
C LYS A 209 -7.25 -0.28 -8.53
N ILE A 210 -6.52 -0.17 -7.43
CA ILE A 210 -5.06 -0.26 -7.42
C ILE A 210 -4.69 -1.51 -6.63
N LEU A 211 -4.02 -2.43 -7.30
CA LEU A 211 -3.53 -3.66 -6.69
C LEU A 211 -2.06 -3.49 -6.31
N LEU A 212 -1.72 -3.67 -5.04
CA LEU A 212 -0.35 -3.62 -4.56
C LEU A 212 0.14 -5.04 -4.32
N THR A 213 1.23 -5.42 -4.94
CA THR A 213 1.87 -6.73 -4.73
C THR A 213 3.34 -6.70 -5.11
N ALA A 214 4.21 -7.36 -4.37
CA ALA A 214 5.60 -7.55 -4.79
C ALA A 214 5.76 -8.69 -5.82
N THR A 215 4.80 -9.61 -5.83
CA THR A 215 4.88 -10.87 -6.59
C THR A 215 3.65 -11.08 -7.50
N PRO A 216 3.53 -10.31 -8.58
CA PRO A 216 2.38 -10.41 -9.50
C PRO A 216 2.35 -11.72 -10.29
N LEU A 217 3.48 -12.41 -10.41
CA LEU A 217 3.66 -13.67 -11.10
C LEU A 217 4.58 -14.57 -10.28
N GLN A 218 4.09 -15.71 -9.83
CA GLN A 218 4.85 -16.69 -9.05
C GLN A 218 4.97 -18.04 -9.76
N ASN A 219 3.92 -18.83 -9.75
CA ASN A 219 3.94 -20.23 -10.19
C ASN A 219 3.36 -20.45 -11.59
N SER A 220 2.49 -19.57 -12.03
CA SER A 220 1.77 -19.74 -13.31
C SER A 220 1.37 -18.41 -13.92
N ILE A 221 1.46 -18.31 -15.24
CA ILE A 221 0.94 -17.16 -16.01
C ILE A 221 -0.56 -16.93 -15.74
N LEU A 222 -1.29 -17.96 -15.28
CA LEU A 222 -2.70 -17.85 -14.89
C LEU A 222 -2.92 -16.95 -13.65
N GLU A 223 -1.93 -16.81 -12.79
CA GLU A 223 -2.00 -15.88 -11.65
C GLU A 223 -2.07 -14.44 -12.12
N LEU A 224 -1.28 -14.12 -13.15
CA LEU A 224 -1.30 -12.80 -13.77
C LEU A 224 -2.65 -12.53 -14.46
N TYR A 225 -3.20 -13.55 -15.14
CA TYR A 225 -4.57 -13.50 -15.66
C TYR A 225 -5.58 -13.21 -14.55
N GLY A 226 -5.46 -13.91 -13.41
CA GLY A 226 -6.33 -13.69 -12.25
C GLY A 226 -6.28 -12.24 -11.76
N LEU A 227 -5.10 -11.69 -11.54
CA LEU A 227 -4.92 -10.30 -11.07
C LEU A 227 -5.45 -9.28 -12.08
N THR A 228 -5.18 -9.47 -13.37
CA THR A 228 -5.68 -8.55 -14.41
C THR A 228 -7.20 -8.53 -14.50
N THR A 229 -7.86 -9.70 -14.34
CA THR A 229 -9.33 -9.79 -14.37
C THR A 229 -10.00 -9.19 -13.14
N ILE A 230 -9.29 -8.96 -12.04
CA ILE A 230 -9.81 -8.18 -10.91
C ILE A 230 -9.94 -6.70 -11.30
N ILE A 231 -8.97 -6.20 -12.07
CA ILE A 231 -9.01 -4.82 -12.57
C ILE A 231 -10.05 -4.71 -13.68
N ASP A 232 -9.89 -5.51 -14.73
CA ASP A 232 -10.73 -5.47 -15.92
C ASP A 232 -10.86 -6.84 -16.58
N ASP A 233 -12.09 -7.32 -16.70
CA ASP A 233 -12.40 -8.61 -17.36
C ASP A 233 -12.08 -8.60 -18.86
N TYR A 234 -11.93 -7.42 -19.47
CA TYR A 234 -11.62 -7.25 -20.89
C TYR A 234 -10.12 -7.11 -21.18
N ALA A 235 -9.24 -7.24 -20.17
CA ALA A 235 -7.79 -7.17 -20.35
C ALA A 235 -7.26 -8.31 -21.26
N PHE A 236 -7.82 -9.51 -21.09
CA PHE A 236 -7.54 -10.71 -21.87
C PHE A 236 -8.84 -11.43 -22.21
N GLY A 237 -8.80 -12.38 -23.14
CA GLY A 237 -9.91 -13.26 -23.44
C GLY A 237 -10.40 -14.04 -22.21
N ASP A 238 -11.37 -14.91 -22.39
CA ASP A 238 -11.82 -15.77 -21.30
C ASP A 238 -10.70 -16.73 -20.82
N LEU A 239 -10.88 -17.35 -19.67
CA LEU A 239 -9.87 -18.24 -19.07
C LEU A 239 -9.41 -19.37 -20.02
N LYS A 240 -10.33 -19.87 -20.86
CA LYS A 240 -10.01 -20.95 -21.78
C LYS A 240 -9.16 -20.45 -22.92
N SER A 241 -9.50 -19.34 -23.52
CA SER A 241 -8.74 -18.67 -24.57
C SER A 241 -7.33 -18.30 -24.08
N PHE A 242 -7.24 -17.74 -22.87
CA PHE A 242 -5.96 -17.43 -22.24
C PHE A 242 -5.09 -18.68 -22.02
N LYS A 243 -5.69 -19.77 -21.48
CA LYS A 243 -4.98 -21.06 -21.32
C LYS A 243 -4.48 -21.61 -22.67
N MET A 244 -5.28 -21.50 -23.72
CA MET A 244 -4.89 -22.00 -25.05
C MET A 244 -3.75 -21.20 -25.66
N GLN A 245 -3.74 -19.89 -25.44
CA GLN A 245 -2.71 -19.01 -25.98
C GLN A 245 -1.41 -19.07 -25.16
N TYR A 246 -1.50 -19.01 -23.83
CA TYR A 246 -0.36 -18.73 -22.95
C TYR A 246 0.00 -19.88 -21.99
N ASN A 247 -0.81 -20.95 -21.85
CA ASN A 247 -0.46 -22.10 -21.00
C ASN A 247 0.21 -23.22 -21.82
N ARG A 248 1.14 -22.85 -22.70
CA ARG A 248 1.91 -23.74 -23.57
C ARG A 248 3.39 -23.30 -23.53
N ASN A 249 4.24 -23.95 -24.32
CA ASN A 249 5.59 -23.43 -24.57
C ASN A 249 5.46 -22.13 -25.38
N LEU A 250 5.71 -21.01 -24.77
CA LEU A 250 5.62 -19.67 -25.37
C LEU A 250 6.86 -19.40 -26.22
N ASP A 251 6.65 -18.82 -27.40
CA ASP A 251 7.70 -18.24 -28.19
C ASP A 251 7.93 -16.75 -27.88
N GLU A 252 8.91 -16.14 -28.52
CA GLU A 252 9.26 -14.72 -28.29
C GLU A 252 8.12 -13.76 -28.69
N THR A 253 7.35 -14.12 -29.71
CA THR A 253 6.19 -13.34 -30.18
C THR A 253 5.04 -13.38 -29.19
N ASP A 254 4.79 -14.55 -28.58
CA ASP A 254 3.79 -14.70 -27.52
C ASP A 254 4.13 -13.81 -26.31
N TYR A 255 5.42 -13.80 -25.89
CA TYR A 255 5.89 -12.95 -24.80
C TYR A 255 5.78 -11.46 -25.12
N GLN A 256 6.12 -11.05 -26.35
CA GLN A 256 6.00 -9.64 -26.76
C GLN A 256 4.53 -9.19 -26.76
N ASN A 257 3.62 -10.05 -27.26
CA ASN A 257 2.18 -9.75 -27.25
C ASN A 257 1.65 -9.62 -25.82
N LEU A 258 1.91 -10.61 -24.97
CA LEU A 258 1.48 -10.60 -23.58
C LEU A 258 2.01 -9.36 -22.85
N ARG A 259 3.27 -9.00 -23.08
CA ARG A 259 3.90 -7.82 -22.51
C ARG A 259 3.23 -6.53 -22.98
N ARG A 260 2.95 -6.38 -24.29
CA ARG A 260 2.26 -5.20 -24.84
C ARG A 260 0.91 -4.98 -24.15
N ARG A 261 0.17 -6.07 -23.90
CA ARG A 261 -1.15 -6.03 -23.24
C ARG A 261 -1.08 -5.79 -21.75
N LEU A 262 0.02 -6.16 -21.09
CA LEU A 262 0.26 -5.91 -19.66
C LEU A 262 0.80 -4.52 -19.38
N ALA A 263 1.53 -3.93 -20.31
CA ALA A 263 2.19 -2.63 -20.12
C ALA A 263 1.26 -1.49 -19.65
N PRO A 264 -0.01 -1.38 -20.10
CA PRO A 264 -0.95 -0.39 -19.57
C PRO A 264 -1.54 -0.73 -18.20
N LEU A 265 -1.40 -1.97 -17.72
CA LEU A 265 -2.04 -2.47 -16.49
C LEU A 265 -1.08 -2.70 -15.35
N CYS A 266 0.20 -2.96 -15.61
CA CYS A 266 1.17 -3.36 -14.60
C CYS A 266 2.44 -2.50 -14.67
N LYS A 267 2.79 -1.90 -13.54
CA LYS A 267 4.04 -1.17 -13.33
C LYS A 267 4.88 -1.91 -12.30
N ARG A 268 6.16 -2.13 -12.60
CA ARG A 268 7.11 -2.78 -11.70
C ARG A 268 8.47 -2.10 -11.74
N THR A 269 9.02 -1.87 -10.54
CA THR A 269 10.40 -1.38 -10.34
C THR A 269 11.17 -2.39 -9.49
N LEU A 270 12.43 -2.63 -9.85
CA LEU A 270 13.33 -3.52 -9.12
C LEU A 270 14.31 -2.71 -8.27
N ARG A 271 14.72 -3.24 -7.12
CA ARG A 271 15.71 -2.59 -6.23
C ARG A 271 17.01 -2.26 -6.96
N ARG A 272 17.48 -3.13 -7.85
CA ARG A 272 18.68 -2.89 -8.67
C ARG A 272 18.59 -1.66 -9.58
N GLN A 273 17.37 -1.25 -9.95
CA GLN A 273 17.12 -0.11 -10.82
C GLN A 273 17.18 1.23 -10.08
N VAL A 274 16.98 1.19 -8.76
CA VAL A 274 16.94 2.39 -7.92
C VAL A 274 18.24 2.65 -7.14
N LEU A 275 19.25 1.79 -7.27
CA LEU A 275 20.51 1.90 -6.55
C LEU A 275 21.27 3.22 -6.76
N GLU A 276 21.06 3.90 -7.88
CA GLU A 276 21.71 5.16 -8.18
C GLU A 276 21.25 6.31 -7.27
N TYR A 277 19.99 6.28 -6.82
CA TYR A 277 19.39 7.32 -5.98
C TYR A 277 18.87 6.82 -4.65
N VAL A 278 18.83 5.50 -4.43
CA VAL A 278 18.49 4.86 -3.17
C VAL A 278 19.70 4.09 -2.67
N ARG A 279 20.31 4.54 -1.59
CA ARG A 279 21.41 3.80 -0.95
C ARG A 279 20.82 2.73 -0.03
N TYR A 280 21.20 1.47 -0.27
CA TYR A 280 20.93 0.36 0.63
C TYR A 280 22.20 -0.05 1.33
N THR A 281 22.09 -0.36 2.61
CA THR A 281 23.16 -0.92 3.43
C THR A 281 23.21 -2.44 3.26
N LYS A 282 24.30 -3.07 3.72
CA LYS A 282 24.46 -4.53 3.63
C LYS A 282 23.84 -5.21 4.86
N ARG A 283 23.59 -6.50 4.73
CA ARG A 283 23.24 -7.40 5.82
C ARG A 283 24.48 -8.21 6.22
N ILE A 284 24.73 -8.30 7.52
CA ILE A 284 25.82 -9.06 8.11
C ILE A 284 25.19 -10.15 8.97
N ALA A 285 25.28 -11.40 8.52
CA ALA A 285 24.71 -12.54 9.25
C ALA A 285 25.64 -13.03 10.35
N ILE A 286 25.10 -13.28 11.54
CA ILE A 286 25.75 -13.96 12.65
C ILE A 286 24.89 -15.17 13.04
N LEU A 287 25.47 -16.36 12.98
CA LEU A 287 24.80 -17.59 13.41
C LEU A 287 25.21 -17.95 14.82
N GLN A 288 24.24 -18.05 15.72
CA GLN A 288 24.45 -18.53 17.09
C GLN A 288 23.98 -19.99 17.20
N GLU A 289 24.94 -20.89 17.20
CA GLU A 289 24.71 -22.32 17.36
C GLU A 289 24.60 -22.68 18.84
N PHE A 290 23.62 -23.49 19.22
CA PHE A 290 23.49 -24.00 20.58
C PHE A 290 23.12 -25.48 20.61
N PHE A 291 23.46 -26.11 21.72
CA PHE A 291 23.08 -27.50 22.05
C PHE A 291 22.16 -27.48 23.26
N PRO A 292 20.96 -28.08 23.20
CA PRO A 292 20.08 -28.20 24.34
C PRO A 292 20.71 -29.08 25.43
N THR A 293 20.34 -28.84 26.69
CA THR A 293 20.65 -29.74 27.78
C THR A 293 19.94 -31.08 27.59
N LYS A 294 20.41 -32.12 28.31
CA LYS A 294 19.76 -33.45 28.24
C LYS A 294 18.25 -33.39 28.60
N GLN A 295 17.90 -32.55 29.54
CA GLN A 295 16.50 -32.40 29.97
C GLN A 295 15.66 -31.64 28.93
N GLU A 296 16.22 -30.62 28.30
CA GLU A 296 15.56 -29.90 27.19
C GLU A 296 15.36 -30.83 25.99
N GLN A 297 16.35 -31.65 25.65
CA GLN A 297 16.24 -32.63 24.57
C GLN A 297 15.20 -33.69 24.86
N GLU A 298 15.17 -34.23 26.11
CA GLU A 298 14.17 -35.22 26.54
C GLU A 298 12.74 -34.67 26.45
N LEU A 299 12.54 -33.41 26.86
CA LEU A 299 11.24 -32.73 26.73
C LEU A 299 10.86 -32.59 25.26
N TYR A 300 11.81 -32.16 24.41
CA TYR A 300 11.59 -31.99 22.98
C TYR A 300 11.17 -33.32 22.33
N ASP A 301 11.89 -34.39 22.61
CA ASP A 301 11.61 -35.71 22.02
C ASP A 301 10.24 -36.25 22.47
N LEU A 302 9.91 -36.14 23.74
CA LEU A 302 8.62 -36.63 24.31
C LEU A 302 7.44 -35.84 23.73
N VAL A 303 7.51 -34.51 23.67
CA VAL A 303 6.45 -33.69 23.10
C VAL A 303 6.35 -33.93 21.60
N SER A 304 7.48 -34.08 20.89
CA SER A 304 7.48 -34.40 19.47
C SER A 304 6.83 -35.73 19.15
N GLU A 305 7.11 -36.78 19.95
CA GLU A 305 6.44 -38.09 19.83
C GLU A 305 4.94 -38.01 20.09
N TYR A 306 4.53 -37.22 21.10
CA TYR A 306 3.13 -36.97 21.39
C TYR A 306 2.42 -36.30 20.20
N LEU A 307 3.01 -35.26 19.61
CA LEU A 307 2.41 -34.53 18.48
C LEU A 307 2.26 -35.38 17.20
N GLN A 308 3.06 -36.46 17.07
CA GLN A 308 3.02 -37.39 15.93
C GLN A 308 1.92 -38.48 16.07
N ARG A 309 1.22 -38.58 17.21
CA ARG A 309 0.16 -39.58 17.40
C ARG A 309 -0.98 -39.37 16.39
N PRO A 310 -1.62 -40.42 15.89
CA PRO A 310 -2.65 -40.33 14.86
C PRO A 310 -3.93 -39.60 15.33
N ARG A 311 -4.25 -39.62 16.63
CA ARG A 311 -5.38 -38.93 17.26
C ARG A 311 -4.96 -38.27 18.57
N LEU A 312 -5.30 -36.95 18.71
CA LEU A 312 -5.09 -36.17 19.94
C LEU A 312 -6.43 -35.56 20.35
N TYR A 313 -6.85 -35.80 21.61
CA TYR A 313 -8.11 -35.27 22.11
C TYR A 313 -8.01 -33.84 22.62
N ALA A 314 -6.79 -33.35 22.85
CA ALA A 314 -6.52 -31.97 23.23
C ALA A 314 -6.64 -30.99 22.07
N LEU A 315 -6.48 -31.46 20.82
CA LEU A 315 -6.46 -30.63 19.61
C LEU A 315 -7.67 -30.96 18.73
N PRO A 316 -8.33 -29.95 18.12
CA PRO A 316 -9.42 -30.19 17.18
C PRO A 316 -8.91 -30.82 15.90
N ASN A 317 -9.70 -31.69 15.28
CA ASN A 317 -9.30 -32.38 14.06
C ASN A 317 -9.19 -31.42 12.85
N SER A 318 -10.07 -30.44 12.78
CA SER A 318 -10.14 -29.45 11.69
C SER A 318 -8.92 -28.52 11.62
N GLN A 319 -8.27 -28.22 12.74
CA GLN A 319 -7.13 -27.29 12.81
C GLN A 319 -5.84 -27.95 13.29
N ARG A 320 -5.80 -29.26 13.31
CA ARG A 320 -4.73 -30.05 13.92
C ARG A 320 -3.33 -29.73 13.38
N GLN A 321 -3.18 -29.58 12.08
CA GLN A 321 -1.87 -29.34 11.46
C GLN A 321 -1.30 -28.00 11.92
N LEU A 322 -2.09 -26.93 11.89
CA LEU A 322 -1.70 -25.61 12.34
C LEU A 322 -1.35 -25.60 13.84
N MET A 323 -2.21 -26.21 14.68
CA MET A 323 -1.96 -26.27 16.13
C MET A 323 -0.72 -27.10 16.48
N THR A 324 -0.45 -28.19 15.77
CA THR A 324 0.78 -28.96 15.93
C THR A 324 2.01 -28.13 15.56
N LEU A 325 1.93 -27.33 14.49
CA LEU A 325 2.99 -26.42 14.09
C LEU A 325 3.27 -25.39 15.19
N ILE A 326 2.23 -24.73 15.70
CA ILE A 326 2.35 -23.72 16.77
C ILE A 326 2.98 -24.33 18.03
N LEU A 327 2.53 -25.52 18.44
CA LEU A 327 3.12 -26.21 19.59
C LEU A 327 4.62 -26.52 19.40
N ARG A 328 5.04 -26.89 18.18
CA ARG A 328 6.45 -27.09 17.87
C ARG A 328 7.24 -25.79 17.92
N LYS A 329 6.69 -24.70 17.40
CA LYS A 329 7.29 -23.37 17.48
C LYS A 329 7.45 -22.93 18.94
N LEU A 330 6.42 -23.09 19.78
CA LEU A 330 6.48 -22.78 21.21
C LEU A 330 7.51 -23.63 21.95
N LEU A 331 7.60 -24.93 21.62
CA LEU A 331 8.62 -25.85 22.18
C LEU A 331 10.03 -25.43 21.82
N ALA A 332 10.26 -25.00 20.59
CA ALA A 332 11.55 -24.48 20.11
C ALA A 332 11.86 -23.08 20.63
N SER A 333 10.87 -22.31 21.06
CA SER A 333 11.03 -20.96 21.59
C SER A 333 11.60 -21.00 23.03
N SER A 334 10.84 -21.52 23.98
CA SER A 334 11.31 -21.64 25.37
C SER A 334 10.53 -22.69 26.17
N THR A 335 11.16 -23.24 27.22
CA THR A 335 10.50 -24.13 28.19
C THR A 335 9.36 -23.44 28.92
N HIS A 336 9.41 -22.11 29.08
CA HIS A 336 8.33 -21.32 29.71
C HIS A 336 7.08 -21.22 28.84
N ALA A 337 7.25 -21.06 27.52
CA ALA A 337 6.16 -21.02 26.58
C ALA A 337 5.40 -22.36 26.56
N ILE A 338 6.11 -23.44 26.34
CA ILE A 338 5.48 -24.75 26.26
C ILE A 338 4.85 -25.19 27.61
N TYR A 339 5.46 -24.86 28.77
CA TYR A 339 4.89 -25.13 30.07
C TYR A 339 3.48 -24.55 30.22
N GLY A 340 3.30 -23.30 29.90
CA GLY A 340 2.01 -22.65 30.00
C GLY A 340 0.96 -23.27 29.08
N THR A 341 1.34 -23.62 27.86
CA THR A 341 0.44 -24.24 26.88
C THR A 341 0.05 -25.66 27.32
N LEU A 342 1.01 -26.43 27.90
CA LEU A 342 0.70 -27.74 28.48
C LEU A 342 -0.32 -27.64 29.62
N CYS A 343 -0.21 -26.65 30.52
CA CYS A 343 -1.21 -26.38 31.56
C CYS A 343 -2.61 -26.16 30.95
N ALA A 344 -2.71 -25.30 29.95
CA ALA A 344 -3.99 -25.00 29.31
C ALA A 344 -4.60 -26.21 28.59
N LEU A 345 -3.80 -27.05 27.92
CA LEU A 345 -4.27 -28.29 27.30
C LEU A 345 -4.79 -29.30 28.36
N ILE A 346 -4.13 -29.41 29.51
CA ILE A 346 -4.58 -30.27 30.62
C ILE A 346 -5.93 -29.76 31.16
N GLU A 347 -6.04 -28.48 31.45
CA GLU A 347 -7.29 -27.85 31.93
C GLU A 347 -8.47 -28.10 30.97
N LYS A 348 -8.23 -27.98 29.65
CA LYS A 348 -9.21 -28.27 28.61
C LYS A 348 -9.68 -29.75 28.67
N LEU A 349 -8.74 -30.70 28.71
CA LEU A 349 -9.09 -32.12 28.76
C LEU A 349 -9.81 -32.51 30.07
N GLU A 350 -9.42 -31.94 31.21
CA GLU A 350 -10.13 -32.11 32.47
C GLU A 350 -11.56 -31.56 32.43
N ALA A 351 -11.77 -30.38 31.82
CA ALA A 351 -13.10 -29.81 31.63
C ALA A 351 -13.97 -30.70 30.73
N LYS A 352 -13.39 -31.27 29.67
CA LYS A 352 -14.05 -32.21 28.77
C LYS A 352 -14.48 -33.49 29.48
N LEU A 353 -13.68 -33.99 30.43
CA LEU A 353 -14.03 -35.15 31.24
C LEU A 353 -15.14 -34.85 32.26
N LYS A 354 -15.27 -33.62 32.75
CA LYS A 354 -16.28 -33.22 33.74
C LYS A 354 -17.65 -32.92 33.13
N CYS A 355 -17.83 -33.02 31.82
CA CYS A 355 -19.02 -32.61 31.07
C CYS A 355 -19.52 -31.19 31.42
N GLN A 356 -18.64 -30.31 31.89
CA GLN A 356 -18.93 -28.92 32.10
C GLN A 356 -18.61 -28.21 30.77
N GLY A 357 -19.66 -27.82 30.05
CA GLY A 357 -19.53 -26.97 28.87
C GLY A 357 -18.85 -25.65 29.25
N VAL A 358 -17.54 -25.64 29.29
CA VAL A 358 -16.75 -24.43 29.31
C VAL A 358 -16.61 -24.08 27.86
N GLU A 359 -17.40 -23.10 27.43
CA GLU A 359 -17.25 -22.38 26.16
C GLU A 359 -15.92 -21.55 26.11
N GLN A 360 -14.78 -22.17 26.44
CA GLN A 360 -13.51 -21.63 26.00
C GLN A 360 -13.31 -22.12 24.57
N SER A 361 -13.47 -21.22 23.61
CA SER A 361 -13.17 -21.53 22.22
C SER A 361 -11.70 -21.97 22.12
N ASP A 362 -11.41 -22.99 21.30
CA ASP A 362 -10.04 -23.44 21.05
C ASP A 362 -9.11 -22.29 20.63
N GLU A 363 -9.69 -21.23 20.07
CA GLU A 363 -9.03 -19.98 19.75
C GLU A 363 -8.47 -19.25 20.98
N ASP A 364 -9.17 -19.22 22.11
CA ASP A 364 -8.74 -18.48 23.31
C ASP A 364 -7.51 -19.11 23.98
N LEU A 365 -7.27 -20.42 23.78
CA LEU A 365 -6.12 -21.15 24.32
C LEU A 365 -4.78 -20.67 23.76
N PHE A 366 -4.74 -20.37 22.45
CA PHE A 366 -3.52 -19.99 21.74
C PHE A 366 -3.38 -18.48 21.54
N LYS A 367 -4.48 -17.72 21.52
CA LYS A 367 -4.49 -16.25 21.34
C LYS A 367 -3.63 -15.49 22.33
N TYR A 368 -3.52 -15.98 23.55
CA TYR A 368 -2.69 -15.30 24.56
C TYR A 368 -1.19 -15.47 24.30
N ASP A 369 -0.77 -16.66 23.90
CA ASP A 369 0.64 -16.99 23.71
C ASP A 369 1.14 -16.68 22.30
N TYR A 370 0.28 -16.86 21.31
CA TYR A 370 0.63 -16.73 19.89
C TYR A 370 -0.27 -15.68 19.24
N GLU A 371 0.23 -14.46 19.17
CA GLU A 371 -0.57 -13.30 18.69
C GLU A 371 -0.95 -13.40 17.22
N ASP A 372 -0.18 -14.15 16.41
CA ASP A 372 -0.43 -14.32 14.99
C ASP A 372 -1.45 -15.42 14.67
N TYR A 373 -2.05 -16.06 15.69
CA TYR A 373 -2.98 -17.17 15.50
C TYR A 373 -4.13 -16.85 14.52
N GLU A 374 -4.76 -15.69 14.68
CA GLU A 374 -5.86 -15.27 13.77
C GLU A 374 -5.36 -15.07 12.33
N SER A 375 -4.21 -14.45 12.16
CA SER A 375 -3.62 -14.19 10.85
C SER A 375 -3.14 -15.49 10.19
N GLU A 376 -2.48 -16.37 10.93
CA GLU A 376 -2.06 -17.68 10.39
C GLU A 376 -3.25 -18.58 10.07
N THR A 377 -4.30 -18.56 10.88
CA THR A 377 -5.52 -19.32 10.59
C THR A 377 -6.17 -18.83 9.31
N GLU A 378 -6.29 -17.50 9.11
CA GLU A 378 -6.79 -16.93 7.86
C GLU A 378 -5.91 -17.35 6.66
N GLU A 379 -4.59 -17.35 6.81
CA GLU A 379 -3.65 -17.70 5.74
C GLU A 379 -3.62 -19.21 5.44
N TRP A 380 -3.76 -20.06 6.45
CA TRP A 380 -3.71 -21.52 6.28
C TRP A 380 -4.95 -22.10 5.61
N PHE A 381 -6.12 -21.53 5.86
CA PHE A 381 -7.41 -22.03 5.38
C PHE A 381 -7.96 -21.25 4.17
N ASP A 382 -7.22 -20.25 3.66
CA ASP A 382 -7.63 -19.44 2.49
C ASP A 382 -7.78 -20.27 1.19
N ASP A 383 -7.05 -21.39 1.06
CA ASP A 383 -7.04 -22.25 -0.14
C ASP A 383 -7.82 -23.58 0.03
N GLU A 384 -8.29 -23.93 1.22
CA GLU A 384 -8.98 -25.21 1.47
C GLU A 384 -10.50 -25.03 1.53
N GLU A 385 -11.20 -25.78 0.66
CA GLU A 385 -12.67 -25.93 0.66
C GLU A 385 -13.11 -26.90 1.78
N ASP A 386 -12.61 -26.78 2.98
CA ASP A 386 -13.24 -27.53 4.04
C ASP A 386 -14.47 -26.73 4.51
N GLU A 387 -15.64 -27.21 4.10
CA GLU A 387 -16.85 -27.07 4.89
C GLU A 387 -16.53 -27.67 6.26
N ASN A 388 -15.92 -26.84 7.14
CA ASN A 388 -15.82 -27.16 8.53
C ASN A 388 -17.26 -27.21 9.07
N GLU A 389 -17.91 -28.37 8.94
CA GLU A 389 -18.97 -28.71 9.85
C GLU A 389 -18.35 -28.56 11.25
N PRO A 390 -18.99 -27.81 12.16
CA PRO A 390 -18.52 -27.73 13.53
C PRO A 390 -18.37 -29.18 14.02
N ASP A 391 -17.20 -29.49 14.60
CA ASP A 391 -16.98 -30.79 15.22
C ASP A 391 -18.21 -31.03 16.11
N GLU A 392 -19.15 -31.89 15.67
CA GLU A 392 -20.29 -32.28 16.51
C GLU A 392 -19.70 -32.79 17.80
N GLU A 393 -20.16 -32.30 18.95
CA GLU A 393 -19.78 -32.78 20.27
C GLU A 393 -20.15 -34.26 20.38
N GLU A 394 -19.29 -35.12 19.85
CA GLU A 394 -19.40 -36.55 20.03
C GLU A 394 -19.27 -36.85 21.53
N MET A 395 -20.33 -37.42 22.13
CA MET A 395 -20.26 -37.93 23.47
C MET A 395 -19.15 -38.98 23.57
N LEU A 396 -18.16 -38.73 24.42
CA LEU A 396 -16.98 -39.58 24.59
C LEU A 396 -17.41 -41.01 24.94
N SER A 397 -16.96 -41.98 24.18
CA SER A 397 -17.14 -43.38 24.52
C SER A 397 -16.32 -43.75 25.77
N PRO A 398 -16.67 -44.83 26.50
CA PRO A 398 -15.85 -45.29 27.64
C PRO A 398 -14.38 -45.50 27.27
N GLU A 399 -14.09 -45.96 26.07
CA GLU A 399 -12.72 -46.12 25.57
C GLU A 399 -12.02 -44.77 25.32
N ASP A 400 -12.76 -43.79 24.85
CA ASP A 400 -12.22 -42.43 24.64
C ASP A 400 -11.92 -41.74 25.97
N ILE A 401 -12.75 -41.96 27.01
CA ILE A 401 -12.47 -41.45 28.36
C ILE A 401 -11.15 -42.01 28.93
N GLU A 402 -10.85 -43.27 28.73
CA GLU A 402 -9.58 -43.87 29.17
C GLU A 402 -8.40 -43.30 28.37
N ARG A 403 -8.56 -43.08 27.07
CA ARG A 403 -7.54 -42.47 26.23
C ARG A 403 -7.28 -41.01 26.62
N VAL A 404 -8.31 -40.22 26.90
CA VAL A 404 -8.19 -38.85 27.40
C VAL A 404 -7.46 -38.80 28.75
N LYS A 405 -7.76 -39.74 29.68
CA LYS A 405 -7.04 -39.83 30.96
C LYS A 405 -5.56 -40.18 30.77
N ALA A 406 -5.24 -41.05 29.82
CA ALA A 406 -3.86 -41.39 29.47
C ALA A 406 -3.12 -40.18 28.86
N GLU A 407 -3.81 -39.43 28.02
CA GLU A 407 -3.26 -38.18 27.40
C GLU A 407 -2.98 -37.12 28.48
N ILE A 408 -3.90 -36.90 29.42
CA ILE A 408 -3.67 -36.01 30.57
C ILE A 408 -2.41 -36.40 31.33
N LYS A 409 -2.26 -37.69 31.64
CA LYS A 409 -1.07 -38.17 32.38
C LYS A 409 0.24 -37.93 31.63
N ASP A 410 0.24 -38.07 30.32
CA ASP A 410 1.41 -37.77 29.51
C ASP A 410 1.73 -36.27 29.54
N LEU A 411 0.72 -35.40 29.33
CA LEU A 411 0.85 -33.96 29.39
C LEU A 411 1.30 -33.47 30.78
N GLU A 412 0.84 -34.08 31.88
CA GLU A 412 1.31 -33.80 33.24
C GLU A 412 2.81 -34.13 33.41
N LYS A 413 3.26 -35.25 32.88
CA LYS A 413 4.66 -35.62 32.87
C LYS A 413 5.51 -34.59 32.12
N PHE A 414 5.06 -34.14 30.95
CA PHE A 414 5.75 -33.13 30.17
C PHE A 414 5.79 -31.77 30.88
N ARG A 415 4.68 -31.37 31.49
CA ARG A 415 4.57 -30.16 32.34
C ARG A 415 5.56 -30.22 33.51
N GLU A 416 5.65 -31.36 34.24
CA GLU A 416 6.61 -31.49 35.33
C GLU A 416 8.08 -31.41 34.87
N LEU A 417 8.40 -32.00 33.72
CA LEU A 417 9.73 -31.94 33.14
C LEU A 417 10.08 -30.50 32.74
N ALA A 418 9.15 -29.80 32.05
CA ALA A 418 9.30 -28.41 31.68
C ALA A 418 9.54 -27.49 32.90
N PHE A 419 8.80 -27.72 34.01
CA PHE A 419 8.96 -26.98 35.27
C PHE A 419 10.32 -27.18 35.93
N LYS A 420 10.88 -28.38 35.82
CA LYS A 420 12.22 -28.73 36.40
C LYS A 420 13.37 -28.08 35.63
N ILE A 421 13.19 -27.73 34.38
CA ILE A 421 14.22 -27.07 33.55
C ILE A 421 14.35 -25.61 33.95
N LYS A 422 15.36 -25.28 34.75
CA LYS A 422 15.63 -23.91 35.21
C LYS A 422 16.57 -23.12 34.32
N ARG A 423 17.34 -23.77 33.47
CA ARG A 423 18.29 -23.20 32.53
C ARG A 423 17.83 -23.44 31.12
N ASN A 424 17.73 -22.37 30.33
CA ASN A 424 17.39 -22.44 28.91
C ASN A 424 18.66 -22.16 28.10
N SER A 425 19.16 -23.18 27.38
CA SER A 425 20.41 -23.13 26.62
C SER A 425 20.38 -22.03 25.56
N LYS A 426 19.26 -21.87 24.86
CA LYS A 426 19.04 -20.84 23.85
C LYS A 426 19.12 -19.42 24.46
N ALA A 427 18.49 -19.21 25.61
CA ALA A 427 18.52 -17.93 26.31
C ALA A 427 19.92 -17.57 26.87
N GLU A 428 20.72 -18.56 27.27
CA GLU A 428 22.11 -18.32 27.64
C GLU A 428 22.94 -17.86 26.42
N GLN A 429 22.72 -18.49 25.27
CA GLN A 429 23.41 -18.12 24.03
C GLN A 429 22.99 -16.74 23.50
N LEU A 430 21.82 -16.24 23.89
CA LEU A 430 21.38 -14.88 23.56
C LEU A 430 22.38 -13.81 24.04
N PHE A 431 22.97 -13.98 25.23
CA PHE A 431 23.93 -13.00 25.74
C PHE A 431 25.22 -12.97 24.91
N GLU A 432 25.68 -14.12 24.47
CA GLU A 432 26.86 -14.22 23.59
C GLU A 432 26.56 -13.56 22.24
N GLY A 433 25.38 -13.86 21.66
CA GLY A 433 24.92 -13.23 20.41
C GLY A 433 24.79 -11.71 20.55
N LEU A 434 24.19 -11.20 21.63
CA LEU A 434 24.08 -9.76 21.87
C LEU A 434 25.47 -9.10 22.02
N ASN A 435 26.43 -9.73 22.72
CA ASN A 435 27.79 -9.20 22.86
C ASN A 435 28.47 -9.08 21.50
N GLN A 436 28.40 -10.14 20.67
CA GLN A 436 28.97 -10.14 19.31
C GLN A 436 28.27 -9.09 18.42
N GLY A 437 26.93 -9.02 18.46
CA GLY A 437 26.17 -8.04 17.71
C GLY A 437 26.50 -6.60 18.10
N PHE A 438 26.60 -6.30 19.39
CA PHE A 438 26.97 -4.97 19.87
C PHE A 438 28.42 -4.60 19.55
N ALA A 439 29.35 -5.56 19.58
CA ALA A 439 30.73 -5.34 19.13
C ALA A 439 30.78 -4.98 17.65
N GLN A 440 29.99 -5.66 16.83
CA GLN A 440 29.88 -5.36 15.39
C GLN A 440 29.27 -3.97 15.15
N LEU A 441 28.24 -3.57 15.94
CA LEU A 441 27.68 -2.21 15.85
C LEU A 441 28.68 -1.14 16.22
N GLU A 442 29.56 -1.39 17.21
CA GLU A 442 30.62 -0.46 17.61
C GLU A 442 31.65 -0.28 16.48
N GLU A 443 32.05 -1.35 15.79
CA GLU A 443 32.92 -1.29 14.61
C GLU A 443 32.28 -0.48 13.46
N LEU A 444 30.94 -0.60 13.28
CA LEU A 444 30.19 0.14 12.27
C LEU A 444 29.92 1.60 12.67
N GLY A 445 30.18 1.99 13.92
CA GLY A 445 29.81 3.31 14.45
C GLY A 445 28.29 3.49 14.62
N ALA A 446 27.53 2.41 14.69
CA ALA A 446 26.08 2.40 14.77
C ALA A 446 25.59 2.51 16.23
N PRO A 447 24.37 3.05 16.47
CA PRO A 447 23.77 3.10 17.79
C PRO A 447 23.63 1.70 18.41
N LYS A 448 23.95 1.58 19.70
CA LYS A 448 23.83 0.31 20.46
C LYS A 448 22.36 0.00 20.76
N LYS A 449 21.63 -0.46 19.74
CA LYS A 449 20.20 -0.83 19.80
C LYS A 449 20.01 -2.22 19.22
N ALA A 450 19.20 -3.06 19.86
CA ALA A 450 18.89 -4.40 19.41
C ALA A 450 17.38 -4.64 19.39
N LEU A 451 16.87 -5.17 18.30
CA LEU A 451 15.48 -5.62 18.14
C LEU A 451 15.46 -7.14 18.17
N ILE A 452 14.85 -7.72 19.20
CA ILE A 452 14.72 -9.18 19.37
C ILE A 452 13.31 -9.58 19.00
N PHE A 453 13.17 -10.54 18.07
CA PHE A 453 11.90 -11.14 17.70
C PHE A 453 11.71 -12.49 18.38
N THR A 454 10.51 -12.68 18.95
CA THR A 454 10.02 -13.94 19.47
C THR A 454 8.56 -14.16 19.05
N GLU A 455 8.14 -15.39 18.85
CA GLU A 455 6.77 -15.75 18.46
C GLU A 455 5.82 -15.89 19.66
N SER A 456 6.35 -16.03 20.88
CA SER A 456 5.59 -16.26 22.11
C SER A 456 5.67 -15.10 23.10
N ARG A 457 4.52 -14.65 23.60
CA ARG A 457 4.46 -13.62 24.67
C ARG A 457 5.09 -14.14 25.97
N ARG A 458 4.93 -15.42 26.32
CA ARG A 458 5.57 -16.00 27.52
C ARG A 458 7.09 -16.04 27.37
N THR A 459 7.61 -16.29 26.17
CA THR A 459 9.04 -16.16 25.90
C THR A 459 9.48 -14.70 26.00
N GLN A 460 8.66 -13.75 25.50
CA GLN A 460 8.92 -12.33 25.62
C GLN A 460 9.08 -11.91 27.09
N ASP A 461 8.15 -12.31 27.96
CA ASP A 461 8.19 -12.02 29.40
C ASP A 461 9.39 -12.67 30.08
N PHE A 462 9.68 -13.91 29.73
CA PHE A 462 10.85 -14.64 30.25
C PHE A 462 12.18 -13.96 29.87
N LEU A 463 12.34 -13.55 28.61
CA LEU A 463 13.53 -12.86 28.16
C LEU A 463 13.66 -11.46 28.80
N PHE A 464 12.54 -10.77 29.01
CA PHE A 464 12.52 -9.51 29.71
C PHE A 464 13.08 -9.66 31.13
N ASP A 465 12.52 -10.58 31.92
CA ASP A 465 12.98 -10.86 33.28
C ASP A 465 14.45 -11.27 33.35
N LEU A 466 14.91 -12.03 32.35
CA LEU A 466 16.27 -12.50 32.27
C LEU A 466 17.26 -11.37 31.95
N LEU A 467 16.92 -10.49 31.01
CA LEU A 467 17.73 -9.34 30.62
C LEU A 467 17.79 -8.27 31.73
N GLU A 468 16.65 -8.02 32.40
CA GLU A 468 16.60 -7.12 33.57
C GLU A 468 17.54 -7.57 34.71
N LYS A 469 17.64 -8.88 34.94
CA LYS A 469 18.54 -9.46 35.96
C LYS A 469 20.01 -9.45 35.56
N ARG A 470 20.32 -9.39 34.28
CA ARG A 470 21.70 -9.51 33.72
C ARG A 470 22.30 -8.21 33.18
N GLY A 471 21.92 -7.06 33.75
CA GLY A 471 22.60 -5.77 33.50
C GLY A 471 21.87 -4.81 32.55
N TYR A 472 20.70 -5.20 32.01
CA TYR A 472 19.89 -4.32 31.18
C TYR A 472 18.68 -3.71 31.90
N LYS A 473 18.76 -3.58 33.23
CA LYS A 473 17.69 -3.06 34.07
C LYS A 473 17.24 -1.67 33.59
N GLY A 474 15.95 -1.52 33.24
CA GLY A 474 15.37 -0.29 32.71
C GLY A 474 15.85 0.08 31.30
N LYS A 475 16.54 -0.85 30.61
CA LYS A 475 17.01 -0.68 29.22
C LYS A 475 16.31 -1.61 28.23
N VAL A 476 15.32 -2.36 28.69
CA VAL A 476 14.53 -3.28 27.87
C VAL A 476 13.10 -2.74 27.77
N VAL A 477 12.52 -2.81 26.59
CA VAL A 477 11.11 -2.48 26.35
C VAL A 477 10.42 -3.64 25.66
N LEU A 478 9.21 -3.97 26.09
CA LEU A 478 8.35 -4.95 25.45
C LEU A 478 7.51 -4.29 24.38
N PHE A 479 7.29 -4.98 23.27
CA PHE A 479 6.44 -4.53 22.19
C PHE A 479 5.60 -5.69 21.67
N ASN A 480 4.30 -5.69 21.98
CA ASN A 480 3.36 -6.75 21.60
C ASN A 480 2.02 -6.15 21.13
N GLY A 481 1.11 -6.97 20.66
CA GLY A 481 -0.16 -6.50 20.07
C GLY A 481 -1.01 -5.65 21.01
N SER A 482 -1.06 -6.00 22.31
CA SER A 482 -1.87 -5.29 23.31
C SER A 482 -1.11 -4.16 24.02
N ASN A 483 0.22 -4.31 24.22
CA ASN A 483 1.07 -3.39 25.00
C ASN A 483 0.44 -2.99 26.34
N SER A 484 -0.18 -3.95 27.05
CA SER A 484 -0.97 -3.70 28.25
C SER A 484 -0.22 -3.90 29.57
N ASP A 485 1.06 -4.28 29.49
CA ASP A 485 1.91 -4.47 30.66
C ASP A 485 2.12 -3.18 31.46
N LYS A 486 2.59 -3.32 32.69
CA LYS A 486 2.76 -2.19 33.63
C LYS A 486 3.78 -1.17 33.13
N GLN A 487 4.87 -1.63 32.52
CA GLN A 487 5.93 -0.77 32.02
C GLN A 487 5.45 0.01 30.79
N SER A 488 4.85 -0.64 29.81
CA SER A 488 4.27 0.00 28.61
C SER A 488 3.22 1.05 28.99
N THR A 489 2.40 0.76 30.00
CA THR A 489 1.40 1.71 30.51
C THR A 489 2.04 2.92 31.19
N ALA A 490 3.13 2.73 31.93
CA ALA A 490 3.86 3.82 32.58
C ALA A 490 4.57 4.71 31.54
N ILE A 491 5.24 4.11 30.56
CA ILE A 491 5.90 4.81 29.44
C ILE A 491 4.86 5.66 28.68
N TYR A 492 3.70 5.07 28.36
CA TYR A 492 2.64 5.80 27.67
C TYR A 492 2.11 7.00 28.47
N LYS A 493 1.89 6.85 29.78
CA LYS A 493 1.46 7.95 30.62
C LYS A 493 2.47 9.10 30.62
N ALA A 494 3.76 8.79 30.80
CA ALA A 494 4.83 9.79 30.78
C ALA A 494 4.93 10.47 29.41
N TRP A 495 4.84 9.71 28.32
CA TRP A 495 4.85 10.22 26.95
C TRP A 495 3.66 11.13 26.66
N LYS A 496 2.45 10.76 27.12
CA LYS A 496 1.24 11.55 26.93
C LYS A 496 1.31 12.90 27.68
N GLU A 497 1.85 12.93 28.90
CA GLU A 497 2.06 14.19 29.61
C GLU A 497 3.13 15.07 28.91
N LYS A 498 4.22 14.47 28.42
CA LYS A 498 5.28 15.17 27.68
C LYS A 498 4.77 15.80 26.39
N HIS A 499 3.83 15.15 25.69
CA HIS A 499 3.31 15.59 24.39
C HIS A 499 1.90 16.18 24.45
N LYS A 500 1.43 16.55 25.66
CA LYS A 500 0.09 17.15 25.87
C LYS A 500 -0.07 18.44 25.06
N GLY A 501 -1.08 18.46 24.18
CA GLY A 501 -1.37 19.63 23.34
C GLY A 501 -0.59 19.66 22.01
N THR A 502 0.23 18.66 21.73
CA THR A 502 0.92 18.52 20.43
C THR A 502 0.14 17.60 19.49
N SER A 503 0.43 17.70 18.18
CA SER A 503 -0.15 16.82 17.15
C SER A 503 0.31 15.36 17.23
N LYS A 504 1.28 15.03 18.10
CA LYS A 504 1.76 13.65 18.31
C LYS A 504 0.73 12.78 19.00
N ILE A 505 -0.20 13.35 19.75
CA ILE A 505 -1.31 12.61 20.36
C ILE A 505 -2.43 12.54 19.33
N THR A 506 -2.61 11.33 18.74
CA THR A 506 -3.58 11.11 17.67
C THR A 506 -5.02 10.92 18.18
N GLY A 507 -5.20 10.71 19.49
CA GLY A 507 -6.47 10.35 20.11
C GLY A 507 -6.77 8.84 20.10
N SER A 508 -6.01 8.05 19.35
CA SER A 508 -6.06 6.59 19.39
C SER A 508 -5.09 6.06 20.46
N ALA A 509 -5.62 5.57 21.57
CA ALA A 509 -4.80 5.06 22.67
C ALA A 509 -3.82 3.95 22.25
N THR A 510 -4.19 3.13 21.26
CA THR A 510 -3.33 2.06 20.74
C THR A 510 -2.19 2.63 19.90
N ALA A 511 -2.48 3.55 18.97
CA ALA A 511 -1.46 4.20 18.15
C ALA A 511 -0.49 5.02 19.00
N ASP A 512 -1.02 5.85 19.91
CA ASP A 512 -0.23 6.68 20.81
C ASP A 512 0.68 5.84 21.73
N LYS A 513 0.19 4.68 22.20
CA LYS A 513 0.99 3.77 23.02
C LYS A 513 2.14 3.14 22.22
N ARG A 514 1.88 2.72 20.96
CA ARG A 514 2.93 2.21 20.06
C ARG A 514 4.00 3.27 19.77
N ALA A 515 3.58 4.50 19.47
CA ALA A 515 4.49 5.64 19.28
C ALA A 515 5.36 5.91 20.52
N ALA A 516 4.74 5.90 21.72
CA ALA A 516 5.45 6.09 22.98
C ALA A 516 6.54 5.04 23.23
N LEU A 517 6.25 3.76 22.92
CA LEU A 517 7.22 2.67 23.09
C LEU A 517 8.37 2.74 22.08
N VAL A 518 8.08 3.13 20.84
CA VAL A 518 9.10 3.34 19.80
C VAL A 518 10.00 4.53 20.16
N ASP A 519 9.41 5.65 20.61
CA ASP A 519 10.17 6.81 21.10
C ASP A 519 11.05 6.42 22.29
N TYR A 520 10.51 5.67 23.25
CA TYR A 520 11.27 5.17 24.41
C TYR A 520 12.43 4.25 23.98
N PHE A 521 12.20 3.35 23.01
CA PHE A 521 13.27 2.51 22.45
C PHE A 521 14.34 3.36 21.76
N ARG A 522 13.95 4.36 20.99
CA ARG A 522 14.91 5.23 20.30
C ARG A 522 15.75 6.03 21.29
N ASP A 523 15.14 6.59 22.33
CA ASP A 523 15.78 7.61 23.18
C ASP A 523 16.43 7.01 24.44
N GLU A 524 15.83 5.99 25.07
CA GLU A 524 16.21 5.50 26.40
C GLU A 524 16.61 4.02 26.45
N ALA A 525 15.81 3.11 25.84
CA ALA A 525 16.06 1.68 25.93
C ALA A 525 17.15 1.22 24.92
N THR A 526 17.84 0.14 25.29
CA THR A 526 18.89 -0.49 24.44
C THR A 526 18.32 -1.67 23.66
N ILE A 527 17.36 -2.39 24.23
CA ILE A 527 16.79 -3.61 23.66
C ILE A 527 15.26 -3.47 23.57
N MET A 528 14.70 -3.79 22.43
CA MET A 528 13.27 -4.01 22.25
C MET A 528 13.03 -5.48 21.99
N ILE A 529 12.15 -6.12 22.77
CA ILE A 529 11.69 -7.48 22.52
C ILE A 529 10.28 -7.37 21.90
N ALA A 530 10.14 -7.81 20.66
CA ALA A 530 8.91 -7.68 19.90
C ALA A 530 8.32 -9.03 19.51
N THR A 531 6.99 -9.14 19.56
CA THR A 531 6.26 -10.18 18.85
C THR A 531 6.08 -9.79 17.39
N GLU A 532 5.81 -10.74 16.52
CA GLU A 532 5.69 -10.51 15.08
C GLU A 532 4.54 -9.55 14.74
N ALA A 533 3.35 -9.85 15.25
CA ALA A 533 2.16 -9.01 15.08
C ALA A 533 2.36 -7.56 15.56
N ALA A 534 3.14 -7.37 16.59
CA ALA A 534 3.40 -6.04 17.14
C ALA A 534 4.40 -5.25 16.29
N ALA A 535 5.45 -5.91 15.80
CA ALA A 535 6.51 -5.26 15.03
C ALA A 535 6.06 -4.83 13.63
N GLU A 536 4.94 -5.33 13.15
CA GLU A 536 4.37 -4.88 11.90
C GLU A 536 3.99 -3.39 11.93
N GLY A 537 4.33 -2.69 10.86
CA GLY A 537 3.98 -1.29 10.71
C GLY A 537 4.84 -0.27 11.44
N ILE A 538 5.88 -0.68 12.18
CA ILE A 538 6.80 0.27 12.81
C ILE A 538 8.04 0.51 11.96
N ASN A 539 8.59 1.72 12.09
CA ASN A 539 9.85 2.12 11.47
C ASN A 539 10.95 2.19 12.54
N LEU A 540 11.93 1.30 12.43
CA LEU A 540 13.04 1.16 13.36
C LEU A 540 14.41 1.38 12.67
N GLN A 541 14.50 2.28 11.71
CA GLN A 541 15.72 2.58 10.96
C GLN A 541 16.90 3.05 11.83
N PHE A 542 16.63 3.52 13.03
CA PHE A 542 17.67 3.89 14.00
C PHE A 542 18.31 2.66 14.68
N CYS A 543 17.77 1.47 14.46
CA CYS A 543 18.28 0.19 14.97
C CYS A 543 18.95 -0.58 13.82
N SER A 544 20.16 -1.09 14.04
CA SER A 544 20.94 -1.84 13.04
C SER A 544 21.25 -3.27 13.48
N LEU A 545 20.64 -3.78 14.56
CA LEU A 545 20.79 -5.15 15.03
C LEU A 545 19.43 -5.81 15.16
N VAL A 546 19.19 -6.83 14.35
CA VAL A 546 18.00 -7.67 14.37
C VAL A 546 18.39 -9.04 14.91
N VAL A 547 17.67 -9.52 15.91
CA VAL A 547 17.90 -10.82 16.54
C VAL A 547 16.65 -11.67 16.35
N ASN A 548 16.69 -12.67 15.49
CA ASN A 548 15.65 -13.66 15.34
C ASN A 548 15.83 -14.73 16.44
N TYR A 549 15.36 -14.43 17.66
CA TYR A 549 15.41 -15.41 18.74
C TYR A 549 14.60 -16.64 18.33
N ASP A 550 13.38 -16.47 17.82
CA ASP A 550 12.64 -17.51 17.15
C ASP A 550 12.71 -17.26 15.65
N MET A 551 13.28 -18.21 14.92
CA MET A 551 13.41 -18.12 13.47
C MET A 551 12.11 -18.58 12.81
N PRO A 552 11.42 -17.73 12.05
CA PRO A 552 10.24 -18.16 11.30
C PRO A 552 10.66 -19.12 10.19
N TRP A 553 9.80 -20.09 9.90
CA TRP A 553 10.03 -20.99 8.76
C TRP A 553 9.59 -20.34 7.43
N ASN A 554 8.77 -19.31 7.52
CA ASN A 554 8.33 -18.53 6.36
C ASN A 554 9.40 -17.48 5.96
N PRO A 555 10.02 -17.60 4.77
CA PRO A 555 11.06 -16.69 4.33
C PRO A 555 10.55 -15.24 4.14
N GLN A 556 9.27 -15.04 3.81
CA GLN A 556 8.69 -13.70 3.67
C GLN A 556 8.65 -12.98 5.02
N ARG A 557 8.33 -13.68 6.12
CA ARG A 557 8.35 -13.13 7.48
C ARG A 557 9.75 -12.70 7.90
N ILE A 558 10.77 -13.47 7.53
CA ILE A 558 12.18 -13.09 7.80
C ILE A 558 12.51 -11.78 7.09
N GLU A 559 12.15 -11.65 5.81
CA GLU A 559 12.34 -10.41 5.05
C GLU A 559 11.56 -9.23 5.66
N GLN A 560 10.35 -9.47 6.12
CA GLN A 560 9.55 -8.44 6.81
C GLN A 560 10.20 -8.00 8.12
N ARG A 561 10.72 -8.92 8.95
CA ARG A 561 11.43 -8.61 10.21
C ARG A 561 12.69 -7.77 9.95
N ILE A 562 13.55 -8.23 9.05
CA ILE A 562 14.78 -7.50 8.68
C ILE A 562 14.39 -6.14 8.07
N GLY A 563 13.35 -6.10 7.26
CA GLY A 563 12.82 -4.90 6.64
C GLY A 563 12.30 -3.84 7.63
N ARG A 564 12.14 -4.11 8.93
CA ARG A 564 11.84 -3.08 9.93
C ARG A 564 13.03 -2.15 10.18
N CYS A 565 14.24 -2.68 10.08
CA CYS A 565 15.50 -1.94 10.26
C CYS A 565 16.17 -1.65 8.92
N HIS A 566 16.14 -2.60 7.98
CA HIS A 566 16.80 -2.52 6.68
C HIS A 566 15.89 -1.93 5.60
N ARG A 567 15.70 -0.62 5.64
CA ARG A 567 14.87 0.16 4.70
C ARG A 567 15.65 1.33 4.13
N TYR A 568 15.08 1.94 3.11
CA TYR A 568 15.54 3.23 2.61
C TYR A 568 15.69 4.25 3.76
N GLY A 569 16.90 4.83 3.89
CA GLY A 569 17.23 5.75 4.99
C GLY A 569 17.98 5.11 6.17
N GLN A 570 18.25 3.80 6.13
CA GLN A 570 19.22 3.17 7.05
C GLN A 570 20.64 3.64 6.72
N ASN A 571 21.36 4.13 7.72
CA ASN A 571 22.70 4.69 7.54
C ASN A 571 23.83 3.66 7.75
N PHE A 572 23.55 2.54 8.41
CA PHE A 572 24.51 1.53 8.82
C PHE A 572 24.14 0.16 8.28
N ASP A 573 25.12 -0.70 8.07
CA ASP A 573 24.86 -2.09 7.74
C ASP A 573 24.08 -2.76 8.87
N VAL A 574 23.16 -3.67 8.51
CA VAL A 574 22.24 -4.31 9.47
C VAL A 574 22.80 -5.68 9.85
N VAL A 575 23.11 -5.86 11.12
CA VAL A 575 23.52 -7.13 11.68
C VAL A 575 22.31 -7.98 11.98
N VAL A 576 22.28 -9.22 11.51
CA VAL A 576 21.18 -10.18 11.69
C VAL A 576 21.70 -11.41 12.44
N ILE A 577 21.18 -11.62 13.65
CA ILE A 577 21.55 -12.79 14.48
C ILE A 577 20.42 -13.83 14.40
N ASN A 578 20.79 -15.06 14.04
CA ASN A 578 19.87 -16.20 14.00
C ASN A 578 20.35 -17.28 14.98
N PHE A 579 19.38 -17.97 15.62
CA PHE A 579 19.68 -19.08 16.54
C PHE A 579 19.40 -20.41 15.88
N LEU A 580 20.34 -21.37 16.03
CA LEU A 580 20.25 -22.69 15.42
C LEU A 580 20.48 -23.79 16.48
N ASN A 581 19.48 -24.65 16.66
CA ASN A 581 19.60 -25.87 17.45
C ASN A 581 20.33 -26.96 16.63
N LYS A 582 21.59 -27.21 16.94
CA LYS A 582 22.41 -28.25 16.25
C LYS A 582 21.95 -29.68 16.51
N ALA A 583 21.22 -29.93 17.56
CA ALA A 583 20.70 -31.25 17.86
C ALA A 583 19.46 -31.59 17.02
N ASN A 584 18.80 -30.60 16.43
CA ASN A 584 17.62 -30.79 15.60
C ASN A 584 17.99 -30.77 14.09
N ALA A 585 17.96 -31.96 13.49
CA ALA A 585 18.32 -32.12 12.07
C ALA A 585 17.39 -31.32 11.13
N ALA A 586 16.12 -31.14 11.47
CA ALA A 586 15.18 -30.40 10.65
C ALA A 586 15.43 -28.89 10.72
N ASP A 587 15.71 -28.33 11.92
CA ASP A 587 16.07 -26.90 12.06
C ASP A 587 17.34 -26.57 11.29
N VAL A 588 18.33 -27.48 11.33
CA VAL A 588 19.57 -27.33 10.55
C VAL A 588 19.26 -27.26 9.05
N ARG A 589 18.41 -28.13 8.55
CA ARG A 589 18.03 -28.15 7.12
C ARG A 589 17.21 -26.94 6.69
N VAL A 590 16.25 -26.51 7.52
CA VAL A 590 15.50 -25.27 7.26
C VAL A 590 16.45 -24.08 7.18
N TYR A 591 17.39 -23.94 8.13
CA TYR A 591 18.38 -22.88 8.11
C TYR A 591 19.28 -22.94 6.86
N GLU A 592 19.78 -24.12 6.48
CA GLU A 592 20.60 -24.31 5.27
C GLU A 592 19.84 -23.87 4.01
N LEU A 593 18.55 -24.19 3.90
CA LEU A 593 17.71 -23.73 2.78
C LEU A 593 17.56 -22.20 2.77
N LEU A 594 17.27 -21.60 3.93
CA LEU A 594 17.07 -20.16 4.06
C LEU A 594 18.35 -19.35 3.80
N ASP A 595 19.50 -19.82 4.29
CA ASP A 595 20.77 -19.10 4.16
C ASP A 595 21.47 -19.39 2.83
N GLN A 596 21.69 -20.68 2.48
CA GLN A 596 22.54 -21.04 1.33
C GLN A 596 21.79 -20.94 0.00
N LYS A 597 20.51 -21.29 -0.02
CA LYS A 597 19.72 -21.27 -1.25
C LYS A 597 19.00 -19.95 -1.47
N PHE A 598 18.42 -19.37 -0.44
CA PHE A 598 17.66 -18.15 -0.55
C PHE A 598 18.47 -16.89 -0.23
N GLN A 599 19.68 -17.04 0.32
CA GLN A 599 20.59 -15.93 0.67
C GLN A 599 19.90 -14.81 1.48
N LEU A 600 18.94 -15.20 2.35
CA LEU A 600 18.10 -14.26 3.09
C LEU A 600 18.88 -13.36 4.05
N PHE A 601 19.98 -13.86 4.59
CA PHE A 601 20.67 -13.21 5.69
C PHE A 601 21.89 -12.41 5.27
N SER A 602 22.34 -12.50 4.02
CA SER A 602 23.58 -11.88 3.55
C SER A 602 23.36 -10.98 2.33
N GLY A 603 24.31 -10.06 2.07
CA GLY A 603 24.31 -9.18 0.92
C GLY A 603 23.52 -7.88 1.10
N VAL A 604 23.26 -7.18 0.00
CA VAL A 604 22.55 -5.88 0.01
C VAL A 604 21.03 -6.06 0.05
N PHE A 605 20.51 -7.12 -0.55
CA PHE A 605 19.09 -7.30 -0.77
C PHE A 605 18.46 -8.52 -0.09
N GLY A 606 19.29 -9.42 0.52
CA GLY A 606 18.76 -10.70 0.97
C GLY A 606 18.29 -11.58 -0.20
N ALA A 607 17.28 -12.40 0.00
CA ALA A 607 16.69 -13.16 -1.09
C ALA A 607 16.11 -12.22 -2.15
N SER A 608 16.38 -12.50 -3.43
CA SER A 608 15.67 -11.80 -4.49
C SER A 608 14.17 -12.16 -4.44
N ASP A 609 13.30 -11.23 -4.86
CA ASP A 609 11.88 -11.54 -5.03
C ASP A 609 11.66 -12.72 -6.00
N GLU A 610 12.66 -13.05 -6.82
CA GLU A 610 12.69 -14.22 -7.68
C GLU A 610 12.65 -15.52 -6.88
N VAL A 611 13.46 -15.59 -5.81
CA VAL A 611 13.52 -16.75 -4.93
C VAL A 611 12.28 -16.81 -4.02
N LEU A 612 11.88 -15.69 -3.45
CA LEU A 612 10.65 -15.61 -2.65
C LEU A 612 9.40 -15.95 -3.49
N GLY A 613 9.38 -15.54 -4.75
CA GLY A 613 8.30 -15.88 -5.68
C GLY A 613 8.29 -17.34 -6.12
N ALA A 614 9.44 -18.01 -6.16
CA ALA A 614 9.55 -19.44 -6.52
C ALA A 614 9.09 -20.37 -5.38
N ILE A 615 9.18 -19.91 -4.13
CA ILE A 615 8.69 -20.65 -2.95
C ILE A 615 7.15 -20.74 -2.92
N GLY A 616 6.46 -19.99 -3.77
CA GLY A 616 5.02 -19.90 -3.75
C GLY A 616 4.53 -19.00 -2.60
N ASN A 617 3.42 -19.39 -1.96
CA ASN A 617 3.01 -18.77 -0.71
C ASN A 617 3.98 -19.24 0.39
N GLY A 618 4.56 -18.33 1.18
CA GLY A 618 5.42 -18.72 2.32
C GLY A 618 4.73 -19.69 3.29
N VAL A 619 3.39 -19.64 3.35
CA VAL A 619 2.54 -20.57 4.10
C VAL A 619 2.59 -21.98 3.52
N ASP A 620 2.64 -22.14 2.18
CA ASP A 620 2.75 -23.48 1.57
C ASP A 620 4.10 -24.13 1.92
N PHE A 621 5.16 -23.32 2.00
CA PHE A 621 6.47 -23.79 2.45
C PHE A 621 6.41 -24.22 3.93
N GLU A 622 5.77 -23.45 4.81
CA GLU A 622 5.56 -23.84 6.21
C GLU A 622 4.71 -25.11 6.33
N LYS A 623 3.63 -25.25 5.54
CA LYS A 623 2.79 -26.47 5.49
C LYS A 623 3.64 -27.69 5.13
N ARG A 624 4.51 -27.57 4.15
CA ARG A 624 5.42 -28.64 3.72
C ARG A 624 6.43 -29.02 4.80
N ILE A 625 7.04 -28.03 5.44
CA ILE A 625 7.93 -28.27 6.58
C ILE A 625 7.16 -28.98 7.72
N ALA A 626 5.96 -28.53 8.06
CA ALA A 626 5.13 -29.15 9.06
C ALA A 626 4.80 -30.62 8.73
N GLN A 627 4.51 -30.93 7.46
CA GLN A 627 4.31 -32.29 6.98
C GLN A 627 5.56 -33.15 7.13
N ILE A 628 6.73 -32.64 6.80
CA ILE A 628 8.01 -33.36 6.99
C ILE A 628 8.22 -33.70 8.48
N TYR A 629 8.00 -32.73 9.37
CA TYR A 629 8.08 -32.96 10.81
C TYR A 629 7.05 -33.97 11.34
N GLN A 630 5.89 -34.07 10.70
CA GLN A 630 4.83 -34.98 11.11
C GLN A 630 5.07 -36.42 10.62
N LEU A 631 5.63 -36.59 9.43
CA LEU A 631 5.79 -37.90 8.78
C LEU A 631 7.15 -38.56 9.03
N CYS A 632 8.23 -37.77 9.09
CA CYS A 632 9.59 -38.29 9.20
C CYS A 632 10.02 -38.46 10.67
N ARG A 633 10.61 -39.58 10.98
CA ARG A 633 11.01 -39.97 12.35
C ARG A 633 12.53 -40.10 12.56
N SER A 634 13.27 -40.31 11.50
CA SER A 634 14.72 -40.44 11.56
C SER A 634 15.44 -39.28 10.87
N PRO A 635 16.64 -38.91 11.32
CA PRO A 635 17.46 -37.89 10.64
C PRO A 635 17.69 -38.18 9.15
N LYS A 636 17.69 -39.45 8.74
CA LYS A 636 17.84 -39.87 7.36
C LYS A 636 16.58 -39.56 6.55
N GLU A 637 15.40 -39.92 7.06
CA GLU A 637 14.11 -39.62 6.42
C GLU A 637 13.91 -38.09 6.31
N ILE A 638 14.24 -37.35 7.34
CA ILE A 638 14.18 -35.88 7.34
C ILE A 638 15.05 -35.32 6.21
N LYS A 639 16.30 -35.83 6.11
CA LYS A 639 17.22 -35.41 5.07
C LYS A 639 16.65 -35.70 3.68
N GLU A 640 16.20 -36.94 3.44
CA GLU A 640 15.65 -37.35 2.15
C GLU A 640 14.40 -36.54 1.75
N ALA A 641 13.53 -36.23 2.72
CA ALA A 641 12.34 -35.42 2.50
C ALA A 641 12.68 -33.95 2.18
N PHE A 642 13.68 -33.38 2.84
CA PHE A 642 14.13 -32.01 2.52
C PHE A 642 14.90 -31.96 1.21
N ASP A 643 15.68 -32.98 0.85
CA ASP A 643 16.37 -33.08 -0.44
C ASP A 643 15.32 -33.16 -1.58
N ALA A 644 14.23 -33.94 -1.40
CA ALA A 644 13.11 -34.01 -2.34
C ALA A 644 12.37 -32.67 -2.47
N LEU A 645 12.10 -31.98 -1.35
CA LEU A 645 11.52 -30.65 -1.34
C LEU A 645 12.41 -29.64 -2.09
N GLN A 646 13.72 -29.73 -1.91
CA GLN A 646 14.69 -28.89 -2.60
C GLN A 646 14.70 -29.14 -4.10
N GLU A 647 14.64 -30.39 -4.57
CA GLU A 647 14.55 -30.74 -6.00
C GLU A 647 13.26 -30.20 -6.59
N GLU A 648 12.12 -30.37 -5.92
CA GLU A 648 10.83 -29.84 -6.39
C GLU A 648 10.85 -28.31 -6.51
N LEU A 649 11.40 -27.59 -5.50
CA LEU A 649 11.55 -26.13 -5.56
C LEU A 649 12.50 -25.72 -6.71
N GLN A 650 13.56 -26.47 -6.98
CA GLN A 650 14.45 -26.21 -8.11
C GLN A 650 13.77 -26.43 -9.47
N GLU A 651 12.92 -27.43 -9.57
CA GLU A 651 12.10 -27.65 -10.81
C GLU A 651 11.05 -26.56 -11.00
N GLN A 652 10.48 -26.05 -9.92
CA GLN A 652 9.52 -24.92 -9.95
C GLN A 652 10.20 -23.60 -10.33
N ILE A 653 11.46 -23.39 -9.95
CA ILE A 653 12.35 -22.32 -10.47
C ILE A 653 12.81 -22.69 -11.90
N SER A 654 11.92 -23.19 -12.72
CA SER A 654 12.32 -23.59 -14.09
C SER A 654 12.80 -22.35 -14.85
N ASP A 655 13.85 -22.55 -15.67
CA ASP A 655 14.38 -21.52 -16.59
C ASP A 655 13.30 -20.84 -17.42
N LYS A 656 12.17 -21.54 -17.66
CA LYS A 656 11.01 -21.02 -18.39
C LYS A 656 10.23 -19.95 -17.63
N MET A 657 9.97 -20.17 -16.32
CA MET A 657 9.27 -19.18 -15.50
C MET A 657 10.17 -17.98 -15.23
N LEU A 658 11.45 -18.21 -14.99
CA LEU A 658 12.43 -17.12 -14.85
C LEU A 658 12.49 -16.28 -16.13
N LYS A 659 12.58 -16.93 -17.30
CA LYS A 659 12.56 -16.24 -18.60
C LYS A 659 11.25 -15.50 -18.83
N ALA A 660 10.09 -16.12 -18.52
CA ALA A 660 8.78 -15.48 -18.62
C ALA A 660 8.71 -14.22 -17.77
N ARG A 661 9.13 -14.32 -16.52
CA ARG A 661 9.14 -13.21 -15.56
C ARG A 661 10.05 -12.07 -15.99
N THR A 662 11.30 -12.41 -16.36
CA THR A 662 12.28 -11.43 -16.85
C THR A 662 11.78 -10.73 -18.11
N THR A 663 11.25 -11.48 -19.08
CA THR A 663 10.76 -10.91 -20.34
C THR A 663 9.50 -10.06 -20.14
N LEU A 664 8.57 -10.48 -19.28
CA LEU A 664 7.28 -9.80 -19.10
C LEU A 664 7.36 -8.60 -18.14
N LEU A 665 8.15 -8.71 -17.08
CA LEU A 665 8.09 -7.78 -15.95
C LEU A 665 9.38 -6.96 -15.72
N GLU A 666 10.52 -7.33 -16.32
CA GLU A 666 11.83 -6.79 -15.94
C GLU A 666 12.54 -5.97 -17.03
N ASN A 667 11.85 -5.57 -18.08
CA ASN A 667 12.50 -4.77 -19.11
C ASN A 667 12.83 -3.37 -18.58
N PHE A 668 14.13 -3.11 -18.54
CA PHE A 668 14.69 -1.82 -18.20
C PHE A 668 15.62 -1.36 -19.32
N ASP A 669 15.16 -0.35 -20.05
CA ASP A 669 15.97 0.35 -21.04
C ASP A 669 16.62 1.59 -20.40
N GLU A 670 17.82 1.95 -20.83
CA GLU A 670 18.51 3.19 -20.39
C GLU A 670 17.63 4.44 -20.59
N SER A 671 16.74 4.41 -21.59
CA SER A 671 15.73 5.43 -21.83
C SER A 671 14.78 5.66 -20.65
N VAL A 672 14.43 4.58 -19.91
CA VAL A 672 13.56 4.67 -18.73
C VAL A 672 14.28 5.35 -17.57
N LYS A 673 15.57 5.09 -17.35
CA LYS A 673 16.37 5.80 -16.34
C LYS A 673 16.43 7.29 -16.62
N GLN A 674 16.66 7.66 -17.88
CA GLN A 674 16.74 9.06 -18.29
C GLN A 674 15.39 9.75 -18.09
N LYS A 675 14.27 9.06 -18.42
CA LYS A 675 12.91 9.53 -18.18
C LYS A 675 12.61 9.72 -16.70
N LEU A 676 12.99 8.76 -15.83
CA LEU A 676 12.81 8.88 -14.39
C LEU A 676 13.57 10.08 -13.80
N ARG A 677 14.79 10.34 -14.28
CA ARG A 677 15.58 11.50 -13.84
C ARG A 677 14.95 12.83 -14.30
N SER A 678 14.51 12.91 -15.55
CA SER A 678 13.87 14.14 -16.08
C SER A 678 12.54 14.40 -15.37
N ASN A 679 11.72 13.37 -15.17
CA ASN A 679 10.45 13.48 -14.44
C ASN A 679 10.64 13.96 -12.99
N LEU A 680 11.68 13.45 -12.30
CA LEU A 680 12.00 13.90 -10.94
C LEU A 680 12.43 15.37 -10.90
N ALA A 681 13.31 15.80 -11.82
CA ALA A 681 13.77 17.19 -11.88
C ALA A 681 12.59 18.13 -12.13
N GLU A 682 11.76 17.86 -13.12
CA GLU A 682 10.58 18.65 -13.44
C GLU A 682 9.54 18.66 -12.31
N THR A 683 9.33 17.51 -11.66
CA THR A 683 8.43 17.43 -10.48
C THR A 683 8.95 18.28 -9.32
N ARG A 684 10.27 18.30 -9.08
CA ARG A 684 10.88 19.14 -8.04
C ARG A 684 10.74 20.62 -8.37
N ASP A 685 10.96 21.00 -9.61
CA ASP A 685 10.82 22.39 -10.06
C ASP A 685 9.36 22.86 -9.91
N ASN A 686 8.40 22.04 -10.33
CA ASN A 686 6.97 22.30 -10.14
C ASN A 686 6.60 22.43 -8.66
N LEU A 687 7.14 21.55 -7.80
CA LEU A 687 6.87 21.56 -6.37
C LEU A 687 7.49 22.78 -5.69
N ASN A 688 8.74 23.13 -6.00
CA ASN A 688 9.42 24.32 -5.48
C ASN A 688 8.66 25.60 -5.87
N GLN A 689 8.22 25.69 -7.13
CA GLN A 689 7.42 26.80 -7.60
C GLN A 689 6.07 26.89 -6.88
N PHE A 690 5.44 25.75 -6.63
CA PHE A 690 4.17 25.65 -5.89
C PHE A 690 4.34 26.10 -4.44
N GLU A 691 5.36 25.60 -3.74
CA GLU A 691 5.68 25.95 -2.36
C GLU A 691 5.98 27.44 -2.21
N GLN A 692 6.80 28.01 -3.11
CA GLN A 692 7.09 29.44 -3.12
C GLN A 692 5.82 30.28 -3.33
N THR A 693 4.96 29.89 -4.27
CA THR A 693 3.71 30.57 -4.55
C THR A 693 2.77 30.53 -3.35
N LEU A 694 2.61 29.35 -2.71
CA LEU A 694 1.81 29.21 -1.50
C LEU A 694 2.35 30.08 -0.37
N TRP A 695 3.69 30.10 -0.16
CA TRP A 695 4.31 30.93 0.87
C TRP A 695 4.09 32.43 0.64
N GLN A 696 4.33 32.91 -0.58
CA GLN A 696 4.12 34.31 -0.93
C GLN A 696 2.67 34.74 -0.77
N LEU A 697 1.73 33.88 -1.17
CA LEU A 697 0.29 34.13 -1.01
C LEU A 697 -0.12 34.20 0.46
N THR A 698 0.36 33.25 1.26
CA THR A 698 0.12 33.19 2.71
C THR A 698 0.64 34.43 3.40
N ARG A 699 1.88 34.80 3.08
CA ARG A 699 2.51 36.01 3.65
C ARG A 699 1.75 37.27 3.27
N SER A 700 1.34 37.41 2.01
CA SER A 700 0.58 38.58 1.55
C SER A 700 -0.80 38.66 2.19
N PHE A 701 -1.47 37.52 2.41
CA PHE A 701 -2.82 37.47 2.99
C PHE A 701 -2.81 37.71 4.51
N PHE A 702 -1.87 37.10 5.25
CA PHE A 702 -1.78 37.18 6.70
C PHE A 702 -0.79 38.24 7.22
N ALA A 703 -0.30 39.14 6.37
CA ALA A 703 0.71 40.15 6.71
C ALA A 703 0.39 40.95 7.98
N ASP A 704 -0.89 41.30 8.19
CA ASP A 704 -1.36 42.10 9.31
C ASP A 704 -1.73 41.27 10.55
N PHE A 705 -1.66 39.92 10.47
CA PHE A 705 -2.18 39.00 11.48
C PHE A 705 -1.13 38.00 11.97
N ALA A 706 0.06 37.98 11.39
CA ALA A 706 1.10 37.03 11.71
C ALA A 706 2.50 37.60 11.61
N ASP A 707 3.41 37.11 12.45
CA ASP A 707 4.85 37.37 12.35
C ASP A 707 5.51 36.28 11.49
N PHE A 708 6.18 36.69 10.42
CA PHE A 708 6.79 35.78 9.43
C PHE A 708 8.30 35.68 9.59
N ASN A 709 8.83 34.43 9.45
CA ASN A 709 10.25 34.16 9.35
C ASN A 709 10.54 33.45 8.02
N ASP A 710 11.07 34.19 7.04
CA ASP A 710 11.35 33.70 5.68
C ASP A 710 12.52 32.71 5.64
N ASN A 711 13.45 32.73 6.61
CA ASN A 711 14.61 31.85 6.60
C ASN A 711 14.24 30.38 6.78
N ASN A 712 13.20 30.12 7.56
CA ASN A 712 12.72 28.76 7.83
C ASN A 712 11.27 28.54 7.37
N HIS A 713 10.68 29.47 6.62
CA HIS A 713 9.29 29.44 6.16
C HIS A 713 8.29 29.17 7.30
N SER A 714 8.45 29.87 8.43
CA SER A 714 7.53 29.78 9.56
C SER A 714 6.82 31.10 9.84
N PHE A 715 5.67 31.03 10.49
CA PHE A 715 4.94 32.20 10.95
C PHE A 715 4.17 31.89 12.23
N ILE A 716 3.98 32.93 13.02
CA ILE A 716 3.18 32.88 14.26
C ILE A 716 1.89 33.66 14.00
N LEU A 717 0.78 32.96 13.94
CA LEU A 717 -0.55 33.56 13.79
C LEU A 717 -1.05 34.04 15.14
N HIS A 718 -1.32 35.36 15.24
CA HIS A 718 -1.81 35.95 16.47
C HIS A 718 -3.31 35.67 16.72
N PRO A 719 -3.74 35.61 18.01
CA PRO A 719 -5.15 35.52 18.34
C PRO A 719 -5.88 36.78 17.90
N PHE A 720 -6.88 36.64 17.05
CA PHE A 720 -7.68 37.76 16.57
C PHE A 720 -8.96 37.92 17.41
N PHE A 721 -9.22 39.15 17.86
CA PHE A 721 -10.38 39.48 18.67
C PHE A 721 -11.40 40.28 17.86
N ASP A 722 -12.21 39.59 17.07
CA ASP A 722 -13.40 40.17 16.43
C ASP A 722 -14.65 39.40 16.87
N ASN A 723 -15.70 40.12 17.18
CA ASN A 723 -16.99 39.56 17.65
C ASN A 723 -17.91 39.11 16.49
N GLY A 724 -17.41 39.10 15.24
CA GLY A 724 -18.19 38.83 14.04
C GLY A 724 -17.87 37.50 13.36
N ALA A 725 -17.95 37.48 12.05
CA ALA A 725 -17.80 36.32 11.14
C ALA A 725 -16.42 35.62 11.22
N LEU A 726 -15.45 36.20 11.91
CA LEU A 726 -14.09 35.69 12.09
C LEU A 726 -13.91 34.89 13.40
N SER A 727 -14.96 34.59 14.13
CA SER A 727 -14.90 33.76 15.35
C SER A 727 -14.29 32.37 15.12
N TRP A 728 -14.30 31.93 13.87
CA TRP A 728 -13.67 30.70 13.42
C TRP A 728 -12.14 30.73 13.55
N PHE A 729 -11.48 31.91 13.40
CA PHE A 729 -10.04 32.12 13.59
C PHE A 729 -9.54 31.84 15.02
N ARG A 730 -10.38 31.89 16.01
CA ARG A 730 -10.03 31.55 17.40
C ARG A 730 -9.52 30.11 17.59
N ARG A 731 -9.72 29.25 16.58
CA ARG A 731 -9.30 27.84 16.61
C ARG A 731 -7.86 27.62 16.15
N PHE A 732 -7.21 28.61 15.53
CA PHE A 732 -5.95 28.45 14.80
C PHE A 732 -4.75 29.29 15.24
N PRO A 733 -4.74 30.02 16.39
CA PRO A 733 -3.53 30.72 16.82
C PRO A 733 -2.43 29.70 17.09
N GLY A 734 -1.19 30.05 16.75
CA GLY A 734 -0.03 29.20 16.97
C GLY A 734 1.06 29.40 15.93
N GLU A 735 2.13 28.64 16.10
CA GLU A 735 3.26 28.64 15.18
C GLU A 735 3.04 27.62 14.07
N TYR A 736 3.26 28.05 12.83
CA TYR A 736 3.16 27.22 11.62
C TYR A 736 4.49 27.22 10.89
N MET A 737 4.84 26.09 10.30
CA MET A 737 6.04 25.96 9.50
C MET A 737 5.73 25.20 8.21
N MET A 738 6.10 25.76 7.07
CA MET A 738 6.06 25.05 5.79
C MET A 738 7.40 24.35 5.60
N VAL A 739 7.41 23.02 5.72
CA VAL A 739 8.62 22.22 5.50
C VAL A 739 8.78 21.99 3.99
N SER A 740 9.83 22.56 3.41
CA SER A 740 10.13 22.39 1.99
C SER A 740 10.43 20.93 1.66
N SER A 741 10.12 20.53 0.43
CA SER A 741 10.35 19.17 -0.09
C SER A 741 11.81 18.70 0.03
N GLU A 742 12.77 19.63 -0.01
CA GLU A 742 14.20 19.35 0.09
C GLU A 742 14.69 19.08 1.52
N HIS A 743 14.00 19.63 2.53
CA HIS A 743 14.44 19.59 3.93
C HIS A 743 13.55 18.71 4.85
N ARG A 744 12.61 17.96 4.30
CA ARG A 744 11.66 17.14 5.08
C ARG A 744 12.34 16.14 6.03
N ARG A 745 13.51 15.61 5.67
CA ARG A 745 14.28 14.68 6.51
C ARG A 745 15.01 15.35 7.66
N THR A 746 15.52 16.56 7.43
CA THR A 746 16.41 17.25 8.34
C THR A 746 15.65 18.17 9.29
N THR A 747 14.49 18.66 8.86
CA THR A 747 13.67 19.57 9.66
C THR A 747 12.76 18.78 10.59
N LYS A 748 13.14 18.72 11.87
CA LYS A 748 12.23 18.27 12.94
C LYS A 748 11.40 19.47 13.39
N LEU A 749 10.08 19.34 13.32
CA LEU A 749 9.19 20.32 13.91
C LEU A 749 9.34 20.28 15.43
N ASN A 750 9.53 21.44 16.05
CA ASN A 750 9.56 21.57 17.50
C ASN A 750 8.17 21.28 18.08
N ASP A 751 8.12 20.87 19.34
CA ASP A 751 6.85 20.63 20.03
C ASP A 751 6.00 21.93 20.04
N GLY A 752 4.80 21.87 19.47
CA GLY A 752 3.87 22.99 19.35
C GLY A 752 3.81 23.68 17.99
N VAL A 753 4.76 23.41 17.08
CA VAL A 753 4.76 23.94 15.70
C VAL A 753 3.89 23.06 14.79
N ARG A 754 2.97 23.68 14.06
CA ARG A 754 2.07 22.98 13.13
C ARG A 754 2.64 22.95 11.72
N PRO A 755 2.59 21.82 11.01
CA PRO A 755 2.97 21.79 9.60
C PRO A 755 1.96 22.58 8.75
N TYR A 756 2.45 23.57 8.00
CA TYR A 756 1.64 24.36 7.07
C TYR A 756 1.72 23.80 5.65
N ARG A 757 0.59 23.54 5.05
CA ARG A 757 0.45 22.88 3.73
C ARG A 757 -0.85 23.30 3.05
N ILE A 758 -0.99 22.99 1.74
CA ILE A 758 -2.19 23.43 1.00
C ILE A 758 -3.48 22.82 1.54
N GLY A 759 -3.45 21.57 2.03
CA GLY A 759 -4.60 20.90 2.66
C GLY A 759 -4.94 21.39 4.07
N ASP A 760 -4.11 22.25 4.68
CA ASP A 760 -4.40 22.81 6.01
C ASP A 760 -5.67 23.67 5.97
N PRO A 761 -6.58 23.56 6.98
CA PRO A 761 -7.79 24.37 7.04
C PRO A 761 -7.55 25.88 6.96
N LEU A 762 -6.41 26.38 7.46
CA LEU A 762 -6.03 27.78 7.35
C LEU A 762 -5.72 28.20 5.92
N ALA A 763 -4.97 27.36 5.19
CA ALA A 763 -4.67 27.56 3.78
C ALA A 763 -5.94 27.50 2.91
N GLN A 764 -6.80 26.52 3.15
CA GLN A 764 -8.08 26.37 2.44
C GLN A 764 -9.02 27.56 2.66
N PHE A 765 -9.04 28.09 3.89
CA PHE A 765 -9.78 29.31 4.17
C PHE A 765 -9.27 30.50 3.35
N MET A 766 -7.94 30.71 3.36
CA MET A 766 -7.30 31.77 2.56
C MET A 766 -7.64 31.64 1.06
N LEU A 767 -7.43 30.46 0.49
CA LEU A 767 -7.65 30.20 -0.94
C LEU A 767 -9.12 30.41 -1.35
N THR A 768 -10.07 29.93 -0.54
CA THR A 768 -11.50 30.11 -0.78
C THR A 768 -11.89 31.59 -0.70
N GLY A 769 -11.36 32.29 0.28
CA GLY A 769 -11.58 33.72 0.45
C GLY A 769 -11.08 34.53 -0.76
N LEU A 770 -9.85 34.30 -1.19
CA LEU A 770 -9.23 35.00 -2.32
C LEU A 770 -9.93 34.73 -3.66
N LYS A 771 -10.42 33.51 -3.89
CA LYS A 771 -11.21 33.18 -5.07
C LYS A 771 -12.52 33.95 -5.13
N SER A 772 -13.16 34.22 -4.01
CA SER A 772 -14.46 34.88 -3.93
C SER A 772 -14.39 36.41 -4.03
N VAL A 773 -13.19 37.00 -3.95
CA VAL A 773 -13.01 38.46 -4.02
C VAL A 773 -13.28 38.97 -5.44
N SER A 774 -14.08 40.02 -5.55
CA SER A 774 -14.22 40.77 -6.80
C SER A 774 -13.04 41.77 -6.94
N VAL A 775 -12.24 41.60 -7.95
CA VAL A 775 -11.10 42.49 -8.24
C VAL A 775 -11.53 43.51 -9.28
N PRO A 776 -11.54 44.81 -8.95
CA PRO A 776 -11.82 45.85 -9.92
C PRO A 776 -10.70 45.95 -10.94
N VAL A 777 -10.95 46.58 -12.08
CA VAL A 777 -9.94 46.86 -13.08
C VAL A 777 -9.02 47.97 -12.50
N SER A 778 -7.72 47.72 -12.47
CA SER A 778 -6.71 48.59 -11.86
C SER A 778 -5.48 48.75 -12.77
N GLU A 779 -4.60 49.70 -12.47
CA GLU A 779 -3.27 49.75 -13.05
C GLU A 779 -2.27 49.03 -12.14
N VAL A 780 -1.53 48.05 -12.68
CA VAL A 780 -0.53 47.26 -11.96
C VAL A 780 0.85 47.56 -12.48
N THR A 781 1.67 48.17 -11.62
CA THR A 781 3.09 48.41 -11.92
C THR A 781 3.90 47.19 -11.48
N LEU A 782 4.55 46.50 -12.42
CA LEU A 782 5.36 45.30 -12.22
C LEU A 782 6.85 45.69 -12.20
N ASP A 783 7.54 45.36 -11.13
CA ASP A 783 8.96 45.70 -10.93
C ASP A 783 9.86 44.54 -11.37
N TYR A 784 10.50 44.68 -12.52
CA TYR A 784 11.47 43.73 -13.05
C TYR A 784 12.87 43.89 -12.43
N SER A 785 13.21 45.10 -11.99
CA SER A 785 14.55 45.46 -11.44
C SER A 785 14.88 44.70 -10.18
N ASN A 786 13.88 44.39 -9.38
CA ASN A 786 13.96 43.64 -8.10
C ASN A 786 13.54 42.15 -8.24
N SER A 787 13.37 41.65 -9.46
CA SER A 787 12.97 40.28 -9.71
C SER A 787 14.17 39.33 -9.82
N PRO A 788 14.14 38.16 -9.21
CA PRO A 788 15.14 37.10 -9.40
C PRO A 788 15.02 36.46 -10.79
N LEU A 789 13.93 36.69 -11.51
CA LEU A 789 13.66 36.12 -12.83
C LEU A 789 14.48 36.86 -13.92
N ASN A 790 15.27 36.10 -14.69
CA ASN A 790 16.04 36.64 -15.80
C ASN A 790 15.46 36.14 -17.13
N VAL A 791 14.34 36.74 -17.56
CA VAL A 791 13.64 36.41 -18.81
C VAL A 791 13.93 37.45 -19.86
N ALA A 792 14.65 37.08 -20.89
CA ALA A 792 15.09 38.03 -21.96
C ALA A 792 13.93 38.76 -22.64
N PHE A 793 12.78 38.16 -22.79
CA PHE A 793 11.59 38.76 -23.38
C PHE A 793 11.00 39.84 -22.45
N ILE A 794 10.87 39.57 -21.14
CA ILE A 794 10.38 40.56 -20.16
C ILE A 794 11.29 41.80 -20.13
N LYS A 795 12.61 41.60 -20.29
CA LYS A 795 13.57 42.72 -20.39
C LYS A 795 13.27 43.68 -21.53
N ARG A 796 12.70 43.21 -22.64
CA ARG A 796 12.27 44.05 -23.76
C ARG A 796 10.99 44.83 -23.48
N LEU A 797 10.19 44.37 -22.53
CA LEU A 797 8.93 45.00 -22.10
C LEU A 797 9.17 46.08 -21.03
N VAL A 798 10.36 46.18 -20.45
CA VAL A 798 10.69 47.27 -19.48
C VAL A 798 10.45 48.61 -20.10
N GLY A 799 9.72 49.49 -19.42
CA GLY A 799 9.28 50.79 -19.89
C GLY A 799 8.07 50.75 -20.82
N GLN A 800 7.47 49.60 -21.03
CA GLN A 800 6.23 49.49 -21.80
C GLN A 800 5.02 49.25 -20.87
N SER A 801 3.84 49.50 -21.44
CA SER A 801 2.55 49.26 -20.79
C SER A 801 1.57 48.57 -21.73
N GLY A 802 0.48 48.06 -21.18
CA GLY A 802 -0.51 47.32 -21.93
C GLY A 802 -1.60 46.71 -21.08
N TRP A 803 -2.36 45.79 -21.63
CA TRP A 803 -3.46 45.12 -20.96
C TRP A 803 -3.21 43.64 -20.84
N LEU A 804 -3.58 43.08 -19.66
CA LEU A 804 -3.56 41.65 -19.39
C LEU A 804 -4.91 41.21 -18.88
N LYS A 805 -5.43 40.14 -19.46
CA LYS A 805 -6.69 39.49 -19.09
C LYS A 805 -6.43 38.02 -18.83
N VAL A 806 -6.95 37.49 -17.71
CA VAL A 806 -6.90 36.05 -17.38
C VAL A 806 -8.29 35.51 -17.17
N GLU A 807 -8.56 34.38 -17.79
CA GLU A 807 -9.81 33.64 -17.62
C GLU A 807 -9.48 32.17 -17.28
N GLN A 808 -10.35 31.55 -16.50
CA GLN A 808 -10.26 30.10 -16.25
C GLN A 808 -11.18 29.39 -17.24
N LEU A 809 -10.63 28.43 -17.95
CA LEU A 809 -11.34 27.46 -18.76
C LEU A 809 -11.41 26.16 -17.99
N THR A 810 -12.60 25.72 -17.64
CA THR A 810 -12.85 24.39 -17.06
C THR A 810 -13.46 23.51 -18.13
N ILE A 811 -12.78 22.41 -18.45
CA ILE A 811 -13.26 21.39 -19.38
C ILE A 811 -13.60 20.16 -18.51
N ASP A 812 -14.87 19.78 -18.51
CA ASP A 812 -15.35 18.57 -17.84
C ASP A 812 -15.75 17.55 -18.92
N SER A 813 -14.83 16.62 -19.18
CA SER A 813 -14.92 15.56 -20.19
C SER A 813 -14.65 14.19 -19.57
N PHE A 814 -13.67 13.43 -20.03
CA PHE A 814 -13.24 12.19 -19.32
C PHE A 814 -12.64 12.49 -17.96
N GLU A 815 -12.03 13.63 -17.80
CA GLU A 815 -11.57 14.19 -16.54
C GLU A 815 -11.83 15.70 -16.50
N LYS A 816 -11.87 16.25 -15.29
CA LYS A 816 -12.03 17.69 -15.09
C LYS A 816 -10.65 18.35 -15.14
N GLU A 817 -10.51 19.36 -16.00
CA GLU A 817 -9.29 20.15 -16.18
C GLU A 817 -9.59 21.63 -16.04
N ASP A 818 -8.72 22.32 -15.29
CA ASP A 818 -8.76 23.76 -15.10
C ASP A 818 -7.51 24.40 -15.74
N ILE A 819 -7.71 25.23 -16.74
CA ILE A 819 -6.65 25.87 -17.50
C ILE A 819 -6.82 27.37 -17.39
N LEU A 820 -5.71 28.06 -17.10
CA LEU A 820 -5.68 29.53 -17.06
C LEU A 820 -5.28 30.08 -18.43
N LEU A 821 -6.18 30.83 -19.07
CA LEU A 821 -5.94 31.48 -20.36
C LEU A 821 -5.41 32.90 -20.13
N HIS A 822 -4.33 33.24 -20.79
CA HIS A 822 -3.67 34.53 -20.63
C HIS A 822 -3.68 35.29 -21.96
N ALA A 823 -4.38 36.41 -22.03
CA ALA A 823 -4.28 37.35 -23.15
C ALA A 823 -3.55 38.63 -22.70
N CYS A 824 -2.45 38.94 -23.34
CA CYS A 824 -1.64 40.09 -23.00
C CYS A 824 -1.26 40.85 -24.29
N ILE A 825 -1.51 42.15 -24.26
CA ILE A 825 -1.29 43.04 -25.43
C ILE A 825 -0.64 44.33 -24.92
N THR A 826 0.37 44.85 -25.62
CA THR A 826 0.94 46.18 -25.36
C THR A 826 0.00 47.28 -25.82
N ASP A 827 0.14 48.52 -25.30
CA ASP A 827 -0.62 49.69 -25.78
C ASP A 827 -0.32 50.04 -27.24
N LYS A 828 0.74 49.49 -27.81
CA LYS A 828 1.10 49.58 -29.25
C LYS A 828 0.38 48.54 -30.11
N GLY A 829 -0.40 47.61 -29.48
CA GLY A 829 -1.10 46.53 -30.17
C GLY A 829 -0.29 45.26 -30.43
N GLU A 830 0.91 45.12 -29.84
CA GLU A 830 1.73 43.94 -29.99
C GLU A 830 1.27 42.86 -29.00
N THR A 831 1.04 41.63 -29.45
CA THR A 831 0.65 40.51 -28.62
C THR A 831 1.85 39.95 -27.86
N VAL A 832 1.73 39.76 -26.55
CA VAL A 832 2.72 39.09 -25.69
C VAL A 832 2.34 37.61 -25.57
N PRO A 833 3.30 36.69 -25.75
CA PRO A 833 3.04 35.25 -25.60
C PRO A 833 2.48 34.88 -24.22
N SER A 834 1.61 33.87 -24.19
CA SER A 834 0.89 33.42 -22.96
C SER A 834 1.84 33.01 -21.84
N ASP A 835 2.93 32.30 -22.15
CA ASP A 835 3.96 31.91 -21.21
C ASP A 835 4.66 33.13 -20.58
N ILE A 836 4.94 34.15 -21.38
CA ILE A 836 5.53 35.42 -20.88
C ILE A 836 4.52 36.13 -19.97
N ALA A 837 3.26 36.18 -20.36
CA ALA A 837 2.19 36.76 -19.55
C ALA A 837 2.09 36.06 -18.16
N GLU A 838 2.23 34.75 -18.11
CA GLU A 838 2.30 33.99 -16.85
C GLU A 838 3.53 34.42 -16.01
N TYR A 839 4.71 34.57 -16.61
CA TYR A 839 5.90 35.06 -15.90
C TYR A 839 5.73 36.50 -15.39
N MET A 840 5.05 37.37 -16.13
CA MET A 840 4.78 38.75 -15.69
C MET A 840 3.96 38.78 -14.40
N LEU A 841 2.97 37.87 -14.23
CA LEU A 841 2.16 37.75 -13.02
C LEU A 841 2.99 37.36 -11.78
N ARG A 842 4.20 36.84 -11.92
CA ARG A 842 5.11 36.48 -10.83
C ARG A 842 6.05 37.61 -10.42
N LEU A 843 6.07 38.74 -11.16
CA LEU A 843 6.87 39.90 -10.81
C LEU A 843 6.27 40.62 -9.58
N PRO A 844 7.10 41.20 -8.70
CA PRO A 844 6.62 42.11 -7.68
C PRO A 844 5.78 43.23 -8.29
N GLY A 845 4.64 43.57 -7.67
CA GLY A 845 3.75 44.55 -8.19
C GLY A 845 3.13 45.47 -7.16
N SER A 846 2.81 46.72 -7.57
CA SER A 846 1.94 47.62 -6.84
C SER A 846 0.71 47.94 -7.66
N GLU A 847 -0.38 48.26 -6.97
CA GLU A 847 -1.67 48.52 -7.59
C GLU A 847 -2.08 49.97 -7.33
N ASP A 848 -2.40 50.63 -8.37
CA ASP A 848 -2.87 52.02 -8.38
C ASP A 848 -4.27 52.13 -9.03
N PRO A 849 -5.02 53.18 -8.73
CA PRO A 849 -6.28 53.43 -9.43
C PRO A 849 -6.06 53.53 -10.95
N LEU A 850 -6.98 52.92 -11.71
CA LEU A 850 -6.88 52.95 -13.19
C LEU A 850 -7.11 54.36 -13.73
N ASN A 851 -6.12 54.82 -14.50
CA ASN A 851 -6.17 56.11 -15.19
C ASN A 851 -6.44 56.03 -16.70
N VAL A 852 -6.48 54.77 -17.24
CA VAL A 852 -6.64 54.52 -18.68
C VAL A 852 -7.90 53.65 -18.90
N GLU A 853 -8.81 54.08 -19.75
CA GLU A 853 -9.97 53.30 -20.13
C GLU A 853 -9.62 52.19 -21.14
N LEU A 854 -10.19 51.00 -20.95
CA LEU A 854 -10.04 49.88 -21.88
C LEU A 854 -10.78 50.21 -23.19
N SER A 855 -10.06 50.46 -24.24
CA SER A 855 -10.66 50.76 -25.56
C SER A 855 -11.35 49.48 -26.11
N GLU A 856 -12.39 49.69 -26.89
CA GLU A 856 -13.16 48.60 -27.50
C GLU A 856 -12.31 47.73 -28.44
N THR A 857 -11.32 48.36 -29.12
CA THR A 857 -10.36 47.66 -29.98
C THR A 857 -9.44 46.70 -29.19
N VAL A 858 -8.94 47.14 -28.04
CA VAL A 858 -8.10 46.30 -27.16
C VAL A 858 -8.94 45.19 -26.49
N ALA A 859 -10.16 45.53 -26.09
CA ALA A 859 -11.08 44.53 -25.49
C ALA A 859 -11.38 43.40 -26.47
N THR A 860 -11.60 43.74 -27.76
CA THR A 860 -11.83 42.75 -28.83
C THR A 860 -10.58 41.91 -29.08
N ALA A 861 -9.41 42.52 -29.19
CA ALA A 861 -8.18 41.80 -29.41
C ALA A 861 -7.82 40.82 -28.25
N LEU A 862 -8.08 41.22 -27.00
CA LEU A 862 -7.94 40.31 -25.84
C LEU A 862 -8.95 39.15 -25.88
N ALA A 863 -10.17 39.43 -26.32
CA ALA A 863 -11.20 38.38 -26.46
C ALA A 863 -10.86 37.40 -27.59
N ASP A 864 -10.33 37.88 -28.70
CA ASP A 864 -9.89 37.05 -29.83
C ASP A 864 -8.72 36.17 -29.44
N ALA A 865 -7.74 36.70 -28.69
CA ALA A 865 -6.61 35.93 -28.17
C ALA A 865 -7.06 34.81 -27.22
N ILE A 866 -7.99 35.07 -26.29
CA ILE A 866 -8.58 34.06 -25.42
C ILE A 866 -9.33 33.00 -26.24
N THR A 867 -10.08 33.44 -27.26
CA THR A 867 -10.86 32.51 -28.11
C THR A 867 -9.92 31.60 -28.92
N ALA A 868 -8.82 32.11 -29.43
CA ALA A 868 -7.82 31.33 -30.14
C ALA A 868 -7.16 30.27 -29.21
N GLN A 869 -6.70 30.68 -28.02
CA GLN A 869 -6.15 29.73 -27.03
C GLN A 869 -7.16 28.65 -26.61
N ARG A 870 -8.41 29.08 -26.38
CA ARG A 870 -9.50 28.12 -26.05
C ARG A 870 -9.67 27.08 -27.16
N ALA A 871 -9.66 27.51 -28.45
CA ALA A 871 -9.81 26.60 -29.58
C ALA A 871 -8.66 25.58 -29.64
N GLU A 872 -7.43 26.07 -29.48
CA GLU A 872 -6.21 25.22 -29.46
C GLU A 872 -6.28 24.18 -28.31
N ILE A 873 -6.57 24.61 -27.09
CA ILE A 873 -6.63 23.74 -25.91
C ILE A 873 -7.78 22.74 -26.04
N THR A 874 -8.94 23.16 -26.54
CA THR A 874 -10.07 22.26 -26.76
C THR A 874 -9.74 21.19 -27.81
N ALA A 875 -9.02 21.56 -28.86
CA ALA A 875 -8.55 20.61 -29.89
C ALA A 875 -7.53 19.61 -29.30
N ALA A 876 -6.56 20.08 -28.52
CA ALA A 876 -5.59 19.20 -27.85
C ALA A 876 -6.27 18.25 -26.84
N ASN A 877 -7.26 18.72 -26.07
CA ASN A 877 -8.05 17.88 -25.18
C ASN A 877 -8.83 16.81 -25.97
N ALA A 878 -9.44 17.20 -27.10
CA ALA A 878 -10.20 16.26 -27.95
C ALA A 878 -9.28 15.19 -28.55
N GLU A 879 -8.08 15.55 -29.03
CA GLU A 879 -7.09 14.61 -29.54
C GLU A 879 -6.62 13.63 -28.46
N ARG A 880 -6.33 14.11 -27.27
CA ARG A 880 -5.97 13.25 -26.13
C ARG A 880 -7.08 12.30 -25.75
N ASN A 881 -8.31 12.78 -25.69
CA ASN A 881 -9.49 11.95 -25.40
C ASN A 881 -9.74 10.90 -26.48
N ASN A 882 -9.49 11.23 -27.74
CA ASN A 882 -9.55 10.26 -28.85
C ASN A 882 -8.52 9.15 -28.67
N ASN A 883 -7.30 9.46 -28.29
CA ASN A 883 -6.26 8.45 -28.02
C ASN A 883 -6.68 7.50 -26.89
N PHE A 884 -7.26 7.99 -25.79
CA PHE A 884 -7.78 7.14 -24.72
C PHE A 884 -8.92 6.25 -25.19
N PHE A 885 -9.78 6.76 -26.06
CA PHE A 885 -10.86 5.98 -26.66
C PHE A 885 -10.32 4.89 -27.58
N GLU A 886 -9.37 5.21 -28.47
CA GLU A 886 -8.76 4.23 -29.36
C GLU A 886 -8.04 3.12 -28.60
N GLU A 887 -7.30 3.42 -27.52
CA GLU A 887 -6.67 2.42 -26.66
C GLU A 887 -7.71 1.47 -26.03
N GLU A 888 -8.85 1.98 -25.60
CA GLU A 888 -9.91 1.17 -24.99
C GLU A 888 -10.64 0.31 -26.04
N MET A 889 -10.87 0.85 -27.24
CA MET A 889 -11.42 0.11 -28.36
C MET A 889 -10.49 -1.02 -28.81
N GLU A 890 -9.19 -0.77 -28.95
CA GLU A 890 -8.20 -1.81 -29.28
C GLU A 890 -8.19 -2.93 -28.25
N LYS A 891 -8.34 -2.59 -26.96
CA LYS A 891 -8.45 -3.59 -25.88
C LYS A 891 -9.66 -4.50 -26.05
N LEU A 892 -10.84 -3.92 -26.37
CA LEU A 892 -12.07 -4.69 -26.61
C LEU A 892 -11.97 -5.54 -27.86
N ASP A 893 -11.34 -5.05 -28.94
CA ASP A 893 -11.10 -5.82 -30.15
C ASP A 893 -10.19 -7.02 -29.87
N ASN A 894 -9.07 -6.79 -29.18
CA ASN A 894 -8.16 -7.86 -28.78
C ASN A 894 -8.87 -8.95 -27.93
N TRP A 895 -9.73 -8.53 -26.99
CA TRP A 895 -10.52 -9.45 -26.18
C TRP A 895 -11.48 -10.28 -27.03
N ALA A 896 -12.17 -9.65 -27.98
CA ALA A 896 -13.07 -10.30 -28.92
C ALA A 896 -12.37 -11.35 -29.75
N ASP A 897 -11.24 -10.99 -30.32
CA ASP A 897 -10.42 -11.89 -31.14
C ASP A 897 -9.91 -13.09 -30.34
N ASP A 898 -9.50 -12.89 -29.08
CA ASP A 898 -9.09 -13.98 -28.19
C ASP A 898 -10.22 -14.98 -27.94
N VAL A 899 -11.40 -14.48 -27.57
CA VAL A 899 -12.58 -15.31 -27.28
C VAL A 899 -12.99 -16.06 -28.54
N LYS A 900 -13.01 -15.38 -29.68
CA LYS A 900 -13.34 -16.00 -31.00
C LYS A 900 -12.36 -17.10 -31.36
N ALA A 901 -11.06 -16.83 -31.30
CA ALA A 901 -10.00 -17.81 -31.58
C ALA A 901 -10.10 -19.02 -30.65
N GLY A 902 -10.43 -18.81 -29.38
CA GLY A 902 -10.67 -19.84 -28.38
C GLY A 902 -11.84 -20.76 -28.78
N LEU A 903 -13.00 -20.18 -29.07
CA LEU A 903 -14.21 -20.92 -29.44
C LEU A 903 -14.05 -21.64 -30.79
N GLU A 904 -13.39 -21.02 -31.77
CA GLU A 904 -13.12 -21.65 -33.08
C GLU A 904 -12.20 -22.87 -32.93
N LYS A 905 -11.21 -22.81 -32.02
CA LYS A 905 -10.35 -23.98 -31.78
C LYS A 905 -11.14 -25.07 -31.09
N GLU A 906 -11.95 -24.76 -30.06
CA GLU A 906 -12.83 -25.77 -29.43
C GLU A 906 -13.76 -26.44 -30.46
N LEU A 907 -14.32 -25.68 -31.39
CA LEU A 907 -15.16 -26.21 -32.46
C LEU A 907 -14.36 -27.16 -33.37
N ARG A 908 -13.12 -26.79 -33.74
CA ARG A 908 -12.25 -27.66 -34.55
C ARG A 908 -11.90 -28.97 -33.83
N ASP A 909 -11.59 -28.89 -32.52
CA ASP A 909 -11.27 -30.06 -31.70
C ASP A 909 -12.50 -31.00 -31.58
N LEU A 910 -13.70 -30.45 -31.36
CA LEU A 910 -14.94 -31.20 -31.33
C LEU A 910 -15.25 -31.84 -32.67
N ASP A 911 -15.04 -31.15 -33.80
CA ASP A 911 -15.22 -31.70 -35.13
C ASP A 911 -14.24 -32.84 -35.39
N ALA A 912 -12.98 -32.73 -34.93
CA ALA A 912 -11.99 -33.81 -35.05
C ALA A 912 -12.38 -35.04 -34.21
N GLU A 913 -12.86 -34.81 -32.97
CA GLU A 913 -13.32 -35.89 -32.08
C GLU A 913 -14.56 -36.59 -32.65
N ILE A 914 -15.55 -35.82 -33.09
CA ILE A 914 -16.74 -36.37 -33.75
C ILE A 914 -16.34 -37.26 -34.96
N LYS A 915 -15.39 -36.79 -35.78
CA LYS A 915 -14.90 -37.54 -36.93
C LYS A 915 -14.20 -38.84 -36.50
N LEU A 916 -13.38 -38.80 -35.45
CA LEU A 916 -12.72 -39.96 -34.85
C LEU A 916 -13.75 -40.98 -34.36
N ARG A 917 -14.72 -40.54 -33.52
CA ARG A 917 -15.78 -41.43 -32.98
C ARG A 917 -16.68 -42.01 -34.05
N LYS A 918 -16.99 -41.25 -35.10
CA LYS A 918 -17.69 -41.77 -36.28
C LYS A 918 -16.91 -42.87 -36.99
N SER A 919 -15.58 -42.76 -37.09
CA SER A 919 -14.68 -43.78 -37.63
C SER A 919 -14.63 -45.01 -36.74
N GLU A 920 -14.54 -44.86 -35.41
CA GLU A 920 -14.58 -45.96 -34.44
C GLU A 920 -15.91 -46.72 -34.49
N SER A 921 -17.05 -45.99 -34.53
CA SER A 921 -18.39 -46.61 -34.63
C SER A 921 -18.55 -47.50 -35.91
N LYS A 922 -17.82 -47.15 -37.01
CA LYS A 922 -17.82 -47.99 -38.23
C LYS A 922 -16.97 -49.25 -38.11
N LYS A 923 -15.95 -49.26 -37.23
CA LYS A 923 -15.03 -50.38 -36.99
C LYS A 923 -15.54 -51.34 -35.92
N THR A 924 -16.45 -50.91 -35.05
CA THR A 924 -16.96 -51.70 -33.94
C THR A 924 -18.02 -52.66 -34.39
N SER A 925 -17.82 -53.98 -34.14
CA SER A 925 -18.73 -55.06 -34.52
C SER A 925 -19.79 -55.37 -33.43
N ARG A 926 -19.58 -55.00 -32.20
CA ARG A 926 -20.51 -55.28 -31.05
C ARG A 926 -21.60 -54.19 -30.95
N LEU A 927 -22.83 -54.62 -30.89
CA LEU A 927 -24.01 -53.75 -30.92
C LEU A 927 -24.09 -52.82 -29.69
N ASP A 928 -23.76 -53.30 -28.48
CA ASP A 928 -23.77 -52.59 -27.25
C ASP A 928 -22.72 -51.43 -27.22
N GLU A 929 -21.53 -51.69 -27.69
CA GLU A 929 -20.47 -50.68 -27.87
C GLU A 929 -20.84 -49.65 -28.94
N LYS A 930 -21.45 -50.07 -30.03
CA LYS A 930 -21.90 -49.19 -31.10
C LYS A 930 -22.96 -48.22 -30.66
N VAL A 931 -23.92 -48.66 -29.80
CA VAL A 931 -24.92 -47.79 -29.21
C VAL A 931 -24.31 -46.79 -28.25
N ARG A 932 -23.32 -47.18 -27.42
CA ARG A 932 -22.59 -46.27 -26.56
C ARG A 932 -21.85 -45.18 -27.35
N VAL A 933 -21.12 -45.54 -28.38
CA VAL A 933 -20.41 -44.62 -29.25
C VAL A 933 -21.38 -43.68 -29.98
N GLN A 934 -22.54 -44.13 -30.42
CA GLN A 934 -23.55 -43.29 -31.07
C GLN A 934 -24.16 -42.26 -30.07
N ARG A 935 -24.39 -42.62 -28.80
CA ARG A 935 -24.83 -41.67 -27.77
C ARG A 935 -23.73 -40.60 -27.55
N LEU A 936 -22.49 -41.01 -27.45
CA LEU A 936 -21.34 -40.09 -27.29
C LEU A 936 -21.19 -39.11 -28.47
N ILE A 937 -21.37 -39.58 -29.70
CA ILE A 937 -21.41 -38.74 -30.90
C ILE A 937 -22.53 -37.69 -30.78
N LYS A 938 -23.74 -38.13 -30.42
CA LYS A 938 -24.88 -37.20 -30.22
C LYS A 938 -24.61 -36.14 -29.19
N ASP A 939 -23.98 -36.50 -28.06
CA ASP A 939 -23.58 -35.53 -27.01
C ASP A 939 -22.51 -34.55 -27.51
N LEU A 940 -21.52 -35.02 -28.26
CA LEU A 940 -20.49 -34.15 -28.86
C LEU A 940 -21.11 -33.19 -29.90
N GLU A 941 -22.05 -33.67 -30.73
CA GLU A 941 -22.76 -32.84 -31.71
C GLU A 941 -23.63 -31.77 -31.01
N LYS A 942 -24.25 -32.11 -29.87
CA LYS A 942 -24.99 -31.13 -29.03
C LYS A 942 -24.03 -30.08 -28.48
N ARG A 943 -22.91 -30.47 -27.88
CA ARG A 943 -21.89 -29.55 -27.35
C ARG A 943 -21.34 -28.65 -28.47
N ARG A 944 -21.10 -29.18 -29.65
CA ARG A 944 -20.67 -28.38 -30.79
C ARG A 944 -21.70 -27.31 -31.18
N SER A 945 -23.00 -27.65 -31.18
CA SER A 945 -24.07 -26.70 -31.48
C SER A 945 -24.20 -25.60 -30.42
N GLU A 946 -24.06 -25.99 -29.15
CA GLU A 946 -24.00 -25.03 -28.04
C GLU A 946 -22.80 -24.09 -28.17
N LYS A 947 -21.62 -24.60 -28.56
CA LYS A 947 -20.42 -23.78 -28.77
C LYS A 947 -20.53 -22.80 -29.93
N ARG A 948 -21.22 -23.22 -31.02
CA ARG A 948 -21.54 -22.30 -32.13
C ARG A 948 -22.47 -21.18 -31.69
N LEU A 949 -23.45 -21.48 -30.86
CA LEU A 949 -24.33 -20.44 -30.28
C LEU A 949 -23.54 -19.46 -29.39
N ASN A 950 -22.64 -20.00 -28.54
CA ASN A 950 -21.77 -19.18 -27.69
C ASN A 950 -20.84 -18.28 -28.51
N LEU A 951 -20.39 -18.68 -29.69
CA LEU A 951 -19.58 -17.84 -30.58
C LEU A 951 -20.37 -16.59 -31.04
N TYR A 952 -21.63 -16.78 -31.45
CA TYR A 952 -22.48 -15.65 -31.81
C TYR A 952 -22.82 -14.77 -30.61
N GLN A 953 -23.12 -15.36 -29.43
CA GLN A 953 -23.37 -14.63 -28.21
C GLN A 953 -22.15 -13.80 -27.77
N ALA A 954 -20.95 -14.37 -27.85
CA ALA A 954 -19.73 -13.63 -27.54
C ALA A 954 -19.52 -12.43 -28.48
N GLN A 955 -19.90 -12.55 -29.74
CA GLN A 955 -19.82 -11.48 -30.71
C GLN A 955 -20.86 -10.38 -30.39
N ASP A 956 -22.09 -10.78 -30.07
CA ASP A 956 -23.15 -9.86 -29.64
C ASP A 956 -22.79 -9.14 -28.33
N ASP A 957 -22.14 -9.83 -27.37
CA ASP A 957 -21.66 -9.25 -26.12
C ASP A 957 -20.57 -8.18 -26.35
N VAL A 958 -19.65 -8.43 -27.31
CA VAL A 958 -18.64 -7.44 -27.71
C VAL A 958 -19.30 -6.22 -28.32
N ASP A 959 -20.21 -6.42 -29.28
CA ASP A 959 -20.89 -5.32 -29.96
C ASP A 959 -21.72 -4.50 -28.97
N SER A 960 -22.38 -5.16 -28.01
CA SER A 960 -23.08 -4.48 -26.90
C SER A 960 -22.14 -3.67 -26.01
N LYS A 961 -20.94 -4.20 -25.72
CA LYS A 961 -19.95 -3.48 -24.90
C LYS A 961 -19.31 -2.30 -25.63
N LYS A 962 -19.07 -2.45 -26.94
CA LYS A 962 -18.63 -1.32 -27.77
C LYS A 962 -19.69 -0.22 -27.82
N GLU A 963 -20.96 -0.57 -27.95
CA GLU A 963 -22.08 0.38 -27.93
C GLU A 963 -22.21 1.07 -26.58
N GLU A 964 -22.03 0.33 -25.46
CA GLU A 964 -21.99 0.90 -24.11
C GLU A 964 -20.83 1.88 -23.95
N LEU A 965 -19.65 1.55 -24.49
CA LEU A 965 -18.49 2.43 -24.48
C LEU A 965 -18.74 3.68 -25.32
N LEU A 966 -19.27 3.51 -26.54
CA LEU A 966 -19.64 4.62 -27.41
C LEU A 966 -20.65 5.54 -26.73
N SER A 967 -21.71 4.99 -26.12
CA SER A 967 -22.71 5.78 -25.37
C SER A 967 -22.10 6.52 -24.17
N LYS A 968 -21.17 5.89 -23.44
CA LYS A 968 -20.42 6.57 -22.36
C LYS A 968 -19.54 7.70 -22.90
N VAL A 969 -18.84 7.46 -24.00
CA VAL A 969 -17.99 8.45 -24.64
C VAL A 969 -18.84 9.60 -25.19
N GLU A 970 -19.98 9.32 -25.84
CA GLU A 970 -20.90 10.35 -26.31
C GLU A 970 -21.44 11.19 -25.14
N ALA A 971 -21.82 10.57 -24.02
CA ALA A 971 -22.26 11.28 -22.83
C ALA A 971 -21.14 12.16 -22.21
N MET A 972 -19.88 11.73 -22.31
CA MET A 972 -18.72 12.47 -21.83
C MET A 972 -18.20 13.50 -22.85
N LEU A 973 -18.41 13.26 -24.15
CA LEU A 973 -18.11 14.22 -25.22
C LEU A 973 -19.09 15.40 -25.26
N ALA A 974 -20.25 15.30 -24.60
CA ALA A 974 -21.07 16.45 -24.26
C ALA A 974 -20.31 17.34 -23.25
N GLN A 975 -19.09 17.81 -23.67
CA GLN A 975 -18.16 18.57 -22.85
C GLN A 975 -18.87 19.77 -22.22
N LYS A 976 -18.92 19.77 -20.90
CA LYS A 976 -19.32 20.95 -20.17
C LYS A 976 -18.11 21.88 -20.10
N ILE A 977 -18.09 22.88 -20.99
CA ILE A 977 -17.06 23.90 -21.01
C ILE A 977 -17.59 25.12 -20.25
N GLU A 978 -16.99 25.41 -19.12
CA GLU A 978 -17.26 26.61 -18.34
C GLU A 978 -16.09 27.59 -18.46
N GLN A 979 -16.40 28.86 -18.68
CA GLN A 979 -15.41 29.93 -18.79
C GLN A 979 -15.72 31.00 -17.75
N THR A 980 -14.74 31.25 -16.87
CA THR A 980 -14.88 32.23 -15.79
C THR A 980 -13.84 33.33 -15.92
N LYS A 981 -14.30 34.59 -15.96
CA LYS A 981 -13.40 35.74 -15.93
C LYS A 981 -12.79 35.89 -14.55
N LEU A 982 -11.46 35.95 -14.46
CA LEU A 982 -10.74 36.07 -13.19
C LEU A 982 -10.32 37.51 -12.92
N ILE A 983 -9.47 38.06 -13.80
CA ILE A 983 -8.84 39.36 -13.64
C ILE A 983 -8.68 40.06 -15.00
N THR A 984 -8.71 41.36 -14.99
CA THR A 984 -8.29 42.23 -16.11
C THR A 984 -7.65 43.46 -15.51
N PHE A 985 -6.45 43.84 -15.94
CA PHE A 985 -5.77 45.04 -15.46
C PHE A 985 -4.85 45.64 -16.54
N HIS A 986 -4.54 46.91 -16.38
CA HIS A 986 -3.53 47.60 -17.17
C HIS A 986 -2.16 47.39 -16.51
N TRP A 987 -1.18 46.86 -17.21
CA TRP A 987 0.15 46.61 -16.67
C TRP A 987 1.18 47.63 -17.15
N ARG A 988 2.16 47.93 -16.31
CA ARG A 988 3.36 48.69 -16.65
C ARG A 988 4.56 47.99 -16.06
N ILE A 989 5.66 47.77 -16.82
CA ILE A 989 6.89 47.15 -16.33
C ILE A 989 7.95 48.21 -16.11
N ILE A 990 8.57 48.25 -14.89
CA ILE A 990 9.61 49.20 -14.53
C ILE A 990 10.95 48.51 -14.24
#